data_5c6263b385646b6f6db75a7b1f0f5479
#
_entry.id   5c6263b385646b6f6db75a7b1f0f5479
#
_cell.length_a   1.000
_cell.length_b   1.000
_cell.length_c   1.000
_cell.angle_alpha   90.00
_cell.angle_beta   90.00
_cell.angle_gamma   90.00
#
_symmetry.space_group_name_H-M   'P 1'
#
loop_
_entity.id
_entity.type
_entity.pdbx_description
1 polymer ?
#
loop_
_entity_poly.entity_id
_entity_poly.type
_entity_poly.pdbx_seq_one_letter_code
_entity_poly.pdbx_strand_id
1 'polypeptide(L)'
;KHAGVTGDEARRVELLAARARVLAEQIGSPERAMRAFDQVIELAPGHAGALEALARLRELSGDAHAALSAIEALAAKAQTPEAKAEQWTRAARLLEGRGDKDGAIERYKLALDANPKDIGAATALRHAYAQRGDVLSVVQLIERELATVEGDLGKARLHSELARVFREKVKDDAKAEASAKRAVALDPTSAEALMVLGDLSFDAERYIEASRAYESIIGRTTVLPAADAVRVLVNFIEAFGKSYASRVSSPSVQDVTAPASVRPVAANHPQMIAAVEALQKVAPDDVEALSRAARVIFEHGDPKGAFKVYEDLLAKHDRQLTGTDRADVLYRLGESARRSEDVDAAIPALHEAADLDPSNALPLQSLAWIYDARGDYEDVVKTKKKRLEVATGTERFELLLEIGDIEFQKLNDRTRASKTYVAALEERPDDRKLLTKLMQLYSEEKDWAKLVEVVLRLADFVEDPKQRAKYMHTAAIVSHRQLGETDAALGFYDRALEFDPTLAKALDEAIELRRTKGDHEGVEKLLNVQLEQAKTAGDRTRMVKVLDQLGALYQKSLNEPEMAIDAYEAAQAFDPEDRPRAELLAELYASDVTQYLDKAFKAQAQILRRNPYRVESYKLLRRLFTEAKRADAAWCLCQALSVMNLAEPDEERFYKRHRADSAAAAQAVLGEDDWASLAHADVDPLLTRIFAMIQPTIIRARTQTLEQMGYDPRYAIDPSQNPSPVSQTLFYAQGVLGLPPPLVFQNPNDAAGLGFLHAHTPAIVLGRAAFENTVPTQAMAFVAGRHLTYFRPGYYVRHLVPTGTGLKAWLFAAIKMSVPQFPVPGELQGQVAEAMRSMQADFQGMQKEKLASLVSKLLQAGGALDLKKWVAAIDFTADRAGFLLAYDLGISTEVMRATEDAASVAAKERMKEIVLFSVSEEYFALREKLGIRIDS
;
A
#
# COMPACT_ATOMS: atom_id res chain seq x y z
N LYS A 1 -85.81 -51.37 -46.36
CA LYS A 1 -87.11 -51.86 -45.80
C LYS A 1 -86.94 -53.15 -45.07
N HIS A 2 -86.18 -54.15 -45.62
CA HIS A 2 -86.00 -55.48 -44.96
C HIS A 2 -85.35 -55.47 -43.54
N ALA A 3 -84.48 -54.48 -43.27
CA ALA A 3 -83.81 -54.44 -41.93
C ALA A 3 -84.77 -53.99 -40.83
N GLY A 4 -85.99 -53.43 -41.08
CA GLY A 4 -86.92 -52.98 -40.10
C GLY A 4 -88.01 -54.04 -39.73
N VAL A 5 -88.01 -55.20 -40.34
CA VAL A 5 -89.05 -56.19 -40.32
C VAL A 5 -88.55 -57.56 -39.75
N THR A 6 -87.27 -57.79 -39.59
CA THR A 6 -86.68 -59.02 -39.14
C THR A 6 -86.57 -59.07 -37.68
N GLY A 7 -87.20 -60.17 -37.04
CA GLY A 7 -87.06 -60.41 -35.58
C GLY A 7 -85.75 -61.07 -35.18
N ASP A 8 -84.86 -61.37 -36.07
CA ASP A 8 -83.49 -61.88 -35.78
C ASP A 8 -82.50 -60.75 -35.79
N GLU A 9 -81.98 -60.48 -34.62
CA GLU A 9 -81.07 -59.36 -34.37
C GLU A 9 -79.74 -59.49 -35.12
N ALA A 10 -79.18 -60.67 -35.27
CA ALA A 10 -77.98 -60.94 -36.09
C ALA A 10 -78.20 -60.65 -37.58
N ARG A 11 -79.37 -61.07 -38.10
CA ARG A 11 -79.74 -60.81 -39.56
C ARG A 11 -80.06 -59.38 -39.78
N ARG A 12 -80.53 -58.63 -38.81
CA ARG A 12 -80.77 -57.18 -38.84
C ARG A 12 -79.47 -56.43 -38.92
N VAL A 13 -78.46 -56.78 -38.11
CA VAL A 13 -77.07 -56.23 -38.12
C VAL A 13 -76.45 -56.42 -39.48
N GLU A 14 -76.49 -57.61 -40.07
CA GLU A 14 -75.97 -57.87 -41.44
C GLU A 14 -76.60 -57.03 -42.56
N LEU A 15 -77.95 -56.93 -42.54
CA LEU A 15 -78.68 -56.12 -43.51
C LEU A 15 -78.38 -54.62 -43.38
N LEU A 16 -78.21 -54.13 -42.16
CA LEU A 16 -77.82 -52.74 -41.87
C LEU A 16 -76.41 -52.49 -42.38
N ALA A 17 -75.46 -53.40 -42.06
CA ALA A 17 -74.09 -53.34 -42.51
C ALA A 17 -73.95 -53.36 -44.03
N ALA A 18 -74.75 -54.23 -44.74
CA ALA A 18 -74.87 -54.28 -46.21
C ALA A 18 -75.39 -52.96 -46.76
N ARG A 19 -76.44 -52.40 -46.19
CA ARG A 19 -77.04 -51.13 -46.59
C ARG A 19 -75.99 -49.98 -46.39
N ALA A 20 -75.29 -49.97 -45.30
CA ALA A 20 -74.28 -48.92 -45.00
C ALA A 20 -73.20 -49.03 -46.09
N ARG A 21 -72.68 -50.18 -46.43
CA ARG A 21 -71.68 -50.38 -47.48
C ARG A 21 -72.13 -49.86 -48.87
N VAL A 22 -73.40 -50.24 -49.26
CA VAL A 22 -73.98 -49.72 -50.50
C VAL A 22 -74.04 -48.17 -50.51
N LEU A 23 -74.42 -47.58 -49.33
CA LEU A 23 -74.49 -46.14 -49.25
C LEU A 23 -73.09 -45.48 -49.35
N ALA A 24 -72.05 -46.14 -48.85
CA ALA A 24 -70.67 -45.68 -48.89
C ALA A 24 -70.08 -45.85 -50.29
N GLU A 25 -70.15 -47.03 -50.88
CA GLU A 25 -69.38 -47.43 -52.04
C GLU A 25 -70.09 -47.18 -53.38
N GLN A 26 -71.41 -47.38 -53.43
CA GLN A 26 -72.22 -47.29 -54.72
C GLN A 26 -72.98 -45.97 -54.84
N ILE A 27 -73.47 -45.41 -53.76
CA ILE A 27 -74.28 -44.22 -53.72
C ILE A 27 -73.41 -42.94 -53.46
N GLY A 28 -72.28 -43.15 -52.90
CA GLY A 28 -71.33 -42.06 -52.60
C GLY A 28 -71.89 -41.05 -51.62
N SER A 29 -72.63 -41.47 -50.56
CA SER A 29 -73.21 -40.64 -49.61
C SER A 29 -72.59 -40.97 -48.16
N PRO A 30 -71.43 -40.43 -47.87
CA PRO A 30 -70.70 -40.79 -46.69
C PRO A 30 -71.47 -40.51 -45.37
N GLU A 31 -72.18 -39.38 -45.25
CA GLU A 31 -72.97 -39.05 -44.10
C GLU A 31 -74.09 -40.04 -43.81
N ARG A 32 -74.76 -40.54 -44.80
CA ARG A 32 -75.84 -41.54 -44.64
C ARG A 32 -75.27 -42.91 -44.35
N ALA A 33 -74.11 -43.22 -44.94
CA ALA A 33 -73.35 -44.41 -44.65
C ALA A 33 -72.86 -44.44 -43.20
N MET A 34 -72.32 -43.34 -42.69
CA MET A 34 -71.91 -43.23 -41.30
C MET A 34 -73.05 -43.45 -40.31
N ARG A 35 -74.17 -42.78 -40.55
CA ARG A 35 -75.41 -43.05 -39.69
C ARG A 35 -75.87 -44.46 -39.76
N ALA A 36 -75.79 -45.13 -40.90
CA ALA A 36 -76.22 -46.52 -41.06
C ALA A 36 -75.22 -47.50 -40.37
N PHE A 37 -73.89 -47.17 -40.40
CA PHE A 37 -72.85 -47.90 -39.65
C PHE A 37 -72.96 -47.66 -38.17
N ASP A 38 -73.32 -46.44 -37.70
CA ASP A 38 -73.54 -46.15 -36.29
C ASP A 38 -74.72 -47.07 -35.72
N GLN A 39 -75.81 -47.23 -36.48
CA GLN A 39 -76.88 -48.15 -36.13
C GLN A 39 -76.40 -49.59 -36.00
N VAL A 40 -75.45 -50.01 -36.85
CA VAL A 40 -74.88 -51.37 -36.75
C VAL A 40 -74.05 -51.47 -35.43
N ILE A 41 -73.31 -50.41 -35.06
CA ILE A 41 -72.51 -50.43 -33.82
C ILE A 41 -73.40 -50.34 -32.59
N GLU A 42 -74.56 -49.64 -32.63
CA GLU A 42 -75.53 -49.63 -31.56
C GLU A 42 -76.07 -51.01 -31.25
N LEU A 43 -76.32 -51.80 -32.31
CA LEU A 43 -76.84 -53.16 -32.16
C LEU A 43 -75.74 -54.22 -31.91
N ALA A 44 -74.61 -54.02 -32.48
CA ALA A 44 -73.45 -54.91 -32.33
C ALA A 44 -72.15 -54.05 -32.16
N PRO A 45 -71.87 -53.65 -30.94
CA PRO A 45 -70.74 -52.77 -30.61
C PRO A 45 -69.32 -53.30 -30.98
N GLY A 46 -69.27 -54.58 -31.32
CA GLY A 46 -68.04 -55.29 -31.71
C GLY A 46 -67.96 -55.67 -33.16
N HIS A 47 -68.83 -55.11 -34.04
CA HIS A 47 -68.83 -55.48 -35.44
C HIS A 47 -67.64 -54.82 -36.24
N ALA A 48 -66.60 -55.64 -36.37
CA ALA A 48 -65.28 -55.14 -36.88
C ALA A 48 -65.38 -54.40 -38.27
N GLY A 49 -66.23 -54.99 -39.20
CA GLY A 49 -66.38 -54.36 -40.54
C GLY A 49 -67.12 -52.99 -40.52
N ALA A 50 -68.01 -52.80 -39.50
CA ALA A 50 -68.68 -51.52 -39.34
C ALA A 50 -67.74 -50.45 -38.67
N LEU A 51 -67.02 -50.91 -37.70
CA LEU A 51 -65.97 -50.02 -37.07
C LEU A 51 -64.89 -49.59 -38.05
N GLU A 52 -64.44 -50.53 -38.89
CA GLU A 52 -63.46 -50.22 -39.95
C GLU A 52 -63.98 -49.18 -41.01
N ALA A 53 -65.21 -49.43 -41.44
CA ALA A 53 -65.91 -48.55 -42.40
C ALA A 53 -66.17 -47.17 -41.76
N LEU A 54 -66.58 -47.11 -40.48
CA LEU A 54 -66.75 -45.85 -39.76
C LEU A 54 -65.47 -45.14 -39.53
N ALA A 55 -64.44 -45.81 -39.10
CA ALA A 55 -63.13 -45.22 -38.94
C ALA A 55 -62.69 -44.53 -40.26
N ARG A 56 -62.72 -45.26 -41.36
CA ARG A 56 -62.30 -44.75 -42.66
C ARG A 56 -63.17 -43.59 -43.16
N LEU A 57 -64.48 -43.63 -43.01
CA LEU A 57 -65.40 -42.59 -43.43
C LEU A 57 -65.24 -41.31 -42.60
N ARG A 58 -65.06 -41.47 -41.30
CA ARG A 58 -64.84 -40.37 -40.35
C ARG A 58 -63.46 -39.72 -40.55
N GLU A 59 -62.44 -40.50 -40.83
CA GLU A 59 -61.12 -39.97 -41.27
C GLU A 59 -61.28 -39.09 -42.50
N LEU A 60 -61.99 -39.61 -43.54
CA LEU A 60 -62.24 -38.89 -44.81
C LEU A 60 -63.12 -37.64 -44.62
N SER A 61 -64.01 -37.63 -43.65
CA SER A 61 -64.90 -36.50 -43.35
C SER A 61 -64.27 -35.45 -42.46
N GLY A 62 -63.10 -35.70 -41.91
CA GLY A 62 -62.40 -34.83 -40.97
C GLY A 62 -62.85 -34.91 -39.52
N ASP A 63 -63.82 -35.81 -39.21
CA ASP A 63 -64.27 -36.06 -37.84
C ASP A 63 -63.29 -37.01 -37.13
N ALA A 64 -62.14 -36.44 -36.81
CA ALA A 64 -61.07 -37.23 -36.25
C ALA A 64 -61.36 -37.72 -34.83
N HIS A 65 -62.24 -37.09 -34.04
CA HIS A 65 -62.56 -37.57 -32.70
C HIS A 65 -63.42 -38.89 -32.82
N ALA A 66 -64.42 -38.90 -33.67
CA ALA A 66 -65.22 -40.06 -33.90
C ALA A 66 -64.45 -41.17 -34.64
N ALA A 67 -63.55 -40.80 -35.57
CA ALA A 67 -62.63 -41.75 -36.22
C ALA A 67 -61.72 -42.44 -35.18
N LEU A 68 -61.12 -41.65 -34.26
CA LEU A 68 -60.26 -42.16 -33.19
C LEU A 68 -61.02 -43.19 -32.32
N SER A 69 -62.23 -42.88 -31.89
CA SER A 69 -63.06 -43.79 -31.08
C SER A 69 -63.32 -45.07 -31.83
N ALA A 70 -63.59 -45.09 -33.10
CA ALA A 70 -63.81 -46.31 -33.92
C ALA A 70 -62.50 -47.10 -34.07
N ILE A 71 -61.37 -46.46 -34.29
CA ILE A 71 -60.09 -47.14 -34.41
C ILE A 71 -59.66 -47.78 -33.08
N GLU A 72 -59.89 -47.08 -31.93
CA GLU A 72 -59.60 -47.64 -30.58
C GLU A 72 -60.48 -48.82 -30.27
N ALA A 73 -61.74 -48.79 -30.67
CA ALA A 73 -62.63 -49.96 -30.56
C ALA A 73 -62.15 -51.11 -31.46
N LEU A 74 -61.63 -50.88 -32.64
CA LEU A 74 -61.02 -51.88 -33.52
C LEU A 74 -59.76 -52.49 -32.83
N ALA A 75 -58.90 -51.64 -32.29
CA ALA A 75 -57.75 -52.14 -31.59
C ALA A 75 -58.06 -53.02 -30.36
N ALA A 76 -59.12 -52.65 -29.67
CA ALA A 76 -59.63 -53.48 -28.53
C ALA A 76 -60.21 -54.84 -28.94
N LYS A 77 -60.64 -54.97 -30.18
CA LYS A 77 -61.24 -56.20 -30.72
C LYS A 77 -60.31 -57.03 -31.59
N ALA A 78 -59.18 -56.49 -31.95
CA ALA A 78 -58.18 -57.20 -32.77
C ALA A 78 -57.72 -58.51 -32.15
N GLN A 79 -57.71 -59.59 -32.96
CA GLN A 79 -57.40 -60.93 -32.55
C GLN A 79 -55.94 -61.28 -32.51
N THR A 80 -55.12 -60.56 -33.27
CA THR A 80 -53.68 -60.82 -33.32
C THR A 80 -52.90 -59.57 -32.78
N PRO A 81 -51.74 -59.80 -32.18
CA PRO A 81 -50.87 -58.73 -31.71
C PRO A 81 -50.55 -57.74 -32.83
N GLU A 82 -50.24 -58.17 -34.00
CA GLU A 82 -49.92 -57.38 -35.19
C GLU A 82 -51.08 -56.48 -35.58
N ALA A 83 -52.33 -57.05 -35.75
CA ALA A 83 -53.52 -56.28 -36.07
C ALA A 83 -53.86 -55.26 -35.00
N LYS A 84 -53.62 -55.57 -33.74
CA LYS A 84 -53.82 -54.65 -32.63
C LYS A 84 -52.79 -53.49 -32.68
N ALA A 85 -51.58 -53.80 -32.98
CA ALA A 85 -50.51 -52.78 -33.11
C ALA A 85 -50.77 -51.89 -34.30
N GLU A 86 -51.26 -52.42 -35.43
CA GLU A 86 -51.60 -51.66 -36.63
C GLU A 86 -52.70 -50.61 -36.34
N GLN A 87 -53.72 -50.97 -35.59
CA GLN A 87 -54.78 -50.03 -35.25
C GLN A 87 -54.30 -48.94 -34.27
N TRP A 88 -53.53 -49.34 -33.29
CA TRP A 88 -52.92 -48.32 -32.41
C TRP A 88 -51.98 -47.39 -33.14
N THR A 89 -51.22 -47.88 -34.12
CA THR A 89 -50.35 -47.05 -34.95
C THR A 89 -51.17 -46.09 -35.82
N ARG A 90 -52.31 -46.56 -36.33
CA ARG A 90 -53.26 -45.74 -37.10
C ARG A 90 -53.87 -44.62 -36.25
N ALA A 91 -54.32 -44.98 -35.02
CA ALA A 91 -54.83 -44.01 -34.05
C ALA A 91 -53.78 -42.94 -33.68
N ALA A 92 -52.54 -43.37 -33.51
CA ALA A 92 -51.43 -42.46 -33.24
C ALA A 92 -51.18 -41.45 -34.39
N ARG A 93 -51.15 -41.95 -35.64
CA ARG A 93 -50.99 -41.07 -36.87
C ARG A 93 -52.13 -40.07 -36.99
N LEU A 94 -53.36 -40.48 -36.66
CA LEU A 94 -54.50 -39.58 -36.72
C LEU A 94 -54.40 -38.44 -35.71
N LEU A 95 -53.92 -38.75 -34.48
CA LEU A 95 -53.64 -37.73 -33.42
C LEU A 95 -52.49 -36.84 -33.78
N GLU A 96 -51.41 -37.39 -34.36
CA GLU A 96 -50.25 -36.63 -34.85
C GLU A 96 -50.66 -35.65 -35.94
N GLY A 97 -51.48 -36.06 -36.89
CA GLY A 97 -52.03 -35.17 -37.95
C GLY A 97 -52.85 -34.00 -37.41
N ARG A 98 -53.39 -34.11 -36.20
CA ARG A 98 -54.11 -33.04 -35.48
C ARG A 98 -53.25 -32.19 -34.58
N GLY A 99 -51.98 -32.54 -34.43
CA GLY A 99 -51.07 -31.86 -33.55
C GLY A 99 -51.15 -32.30 -32.09
N ASP A 100 -51.95 -33.33 -31.77
CA ASP A 100 -51.97 -33.94 -30.46
C ASP A 100 -50.81 -34.92 -30.28
N LYS A 101 -49.68 -34.39 -30.02
CA LYS A 101 -48.41 -35.12 -29.88
C LYS A 101 -48.43 -36.08 -28.68
N ASP A 102 -49.06 -35.70 -27.58
CA ASP A 102 -49.12 -36.51 -26.38
C ASP A 102 -50.03 -37.72 -26.58
N GLY A 103 -51.20 -37.49 -27.14
CA GLY A 103 -52.11 -38.57 -27.52
C GLY A 103 -51.50 -39.54 -28.54
N ALA A 104 -50.75 -39.05 -29.52
CA ALA A 104 -50.07 -39.88 -30.49
C ALA A 104 -49.01 -40.79 -29.83
N ILE A 105 -48.18 -40.21 -28.96
CA ILE A 105 -47.14 -40.95 -28.20
C ILE A 105 -47.78 -42.09 -27.38
N GLU A 106 -48.85 -41.85 -26.72
CA GLU A 106 -49.52 -42.89 -25.93
C GLU A 106 -50.07 -44.05 -26.82
N ARG A 107 -50.59 -43.73 -28.01
CA ARG A 107 -51.07 -44.75 -28.95
C ARG A 107 -49.93 -45.51 -29.61
N TYR A 108 -48.80 -44.86 -29.90
CA TYR A 108 -47.60 -45.56 -30.39
C TYR A 108 -47.03 -46.50 -29.32
N LYS A 109 -47.05 -46.12 -28.02
CA LYS A 109 -46.67 -47.01 -26.91
C LYS A 109 -47.56 -48.26 -26.89
N LEU A 110 -48.90 -48.08 -26.96
CA LEU A 110 -49.83 -49.19 -27.03
C LEU A 110 -49.62 -50.10 -28.21
N ALA A 111 -49.21 -49.56 -29.35
CA ALA A 111 -48.81 -50.33 -30.53
C ALA A 111 -47.62 -51.24 -30.25
N LEU A 112 -46.57 -50.70 -29.65
CA LEU A 112 -45.37 -51.43 -29.31
C LEU A 112 -45.54 -52.40 -28.14
N ASP A 113 -46.46 -52.11 -27.23
CA ASP A 113 -46.81 -53.05 -26.17
C ASP A 113 -47.62 -54.24 -26.72
N ALA A 114 -48.40 -54.01 -27.79
CA ALA A 114 -49.11 -55.09 -28.48
C ALA A 114 -48.17 -55.93 -29.36
N ASN A 115 -47.25 -55.29 -30.10
CA ASN A 115 -46.23 -55.95 -30.91
C ASN A 115 -44.86 -55.29 -30.75
N PRO A 116 -44.01 -55.82 -29.86
CA PRO A 116 -42.67 -55.27 -29.63
C PRO A 116 -41.71 -55.29 -30.82
N LYS A 117 -42.02 -56.04 -31.85
CA LYS A 117 -41.23 -56.19 -33.10
C LYS A 117 -41.74 -55.28 -34.22
N ASP A 118 -42.70 -54.40 -33.97
CA ASP A 118 -43.21 -53.48 -34.97
C ASP A 118 -42.26 -52.33 -35.21
N ILE A 119 -41.42 -52.47 -36.23
CA ILE A 119 -40.44 -51.45 -36.64
C ILE A 119 -41.13 -50.16 -37.02
N GLY A 120 -42.32 -50.21 -37.65
CA GLY A 120 -43.04 -49.02 -38.06
C GLY A 120 -43.53 -48.19 -36.89
N ALA A 121 -44.10 -48.81 -35.89
CA ALA A 121 -44.54 -48.17 -34.68
C ALA A 121 -43.36 -47.64 -33.87
N ALA A 122 -42.27 -48.40 -33.74
CA ALA A 122 -41.04 -47.94 -33.07
C ALA A 122 -40.46 -46.73 -33.74
N THR A 123 -40.34 -46.70 -35.07
CA THR A 123 -39.80 -45.56 -35.80
C THR A 123 -40.66 -44.30 -35.64
N ALA A 124 -42.01 -44.49 -35.71
CA ALA A 124 -42.95 -43.40 -35.53
C ALA A 124 -42.92 -42.85 -34.12
N LEU A 125 -42.81 -43.68 -33.09
CA LEU A 125 -42.68 -43.27 -31.72
C LEU A 125 -41.40 -42.56 -31.42
N ARG A 126 -40.30 -43.00 -31.99
CA ARG A 126 -39.01 -42.31 -31.93
C ARG A 126 -39.09 -40.91 -32.53
N HIS A 127 -39.73 -40.78 -33.68
CA HIS A 127 -39.95 -39.51 -34.36
C HIS A 127 -40.83 -38.57 -33.52
N ALA A 128 -41.91 -39.11 -32.94
CA ALA A 128 -42.80 -38.37 -32.05
C ALA A 128 -42.07 -37.87 -30.77
N TYR A 129 -41.26 -38.70 -30.13
CA TYR A 129 -40.41 -38.30 -29.01
C TYR A 129 -39.34 -37.27 -29.40
N ALA A 130 -38.74 -37.48 -30.56
CA ALA A 130 -37.76 -36.50 -31.09
C ALA A 130 -38.39 -35.12 -31.35
N GLN A 131 -39.60 -35.09 -31.91
CA GLN A 131 -40.36 -33.84 -32.12
C GLN A 131 -40.78 -33.18 -30.82
N ARG A 132 -41.03 -33.96 -29.76
CA ARG A 132 -41.30 -33.43 -28.39
C ARG A 132 -40.06 -32.96 -27.67
N GLY A 133 -38.88 -33.32 -28.12
CA GLY A 133 -37.62 -33.08 -27.43
C GLY A 133 -37.31 -34.05 -26.30
N ASP A 134 -38.07 -35.15 -26.19
CA ASP A 134 -37.85 -36.16 -25.16
C ASP A 134 -36.78 -37.17 -25.61
N VAL A 135 -35.55 -36.70 -25.52
CA VAL A 135 -34.38 -37.46 -25.99
C VAL A 135 -34.14 -38.74 -25.18
N LEU A 136 -34.47 -38.72 -23.87
CA LEU A 136 -34.29 -39.90 -23.02
C LEU A 136 -35.20 -41.05 -23.46
N SER A 137 -36.45 -40.79 -23.80
CA SER A 137 -37.38 -41.78 -24.32
C SER A 137 -36.93 -42.28 -25.68
N VAL A 138 -36.33 -41.45 -26.54
CA VAL A 138 -35.73 -41.88 -27.84
C VAL A 138 -34.62 -42.90 -27.58
N VAL A 139 -33.71 -42.63 -26.65
CA VAL A 139 -32.58 -43.50 -26.30
C VAL A 139 -33.07 -44.82 -25.75
N GLN A 140 -33.99 -44.80 -24.78
CA GLN A 140 -34.58 -46.03 -24.19
C GLN A 140 -35.27 -46.90 -25.23
N LEU A 141 -35.95 -46.29 -26.18
CA LEU A 141 -36.65 -47.01 -27.24
C LEU A 141 -35.69 -47.70 -28.23
N ILE A 142 -34.60 -47.01 -28.62
CA ILE A 142 -33.54 -47.60 -29.44
C ILE A 142 -32.86 -48.76 -28.69
N GLU A 143 -32.57 -48.59 -27.41
CA GLU A 143 -31.96 -49.66 -26.57
C GLU A 143 -32.89 -50.88 -26.45
N ARG A 144 -34.21 -50.68 -26.33
CA ARG A 144 -35.20 -51.75 -26.33
C ARG A 144 -35.23 -52.48 -27.66
N GLU A 145 -35.17 -51.74 -28.79
CA GLU A 145 -35.11 -52.30 -30.14
C GLU A 145 -33.85 -53.12 -30.38
N LEU A 146 -32.68 -52.64 -29.89
CA LEU A 146 -31.41 -53.36 -29.95
C LEU A 146 -31.47 -54.74 -29.27
N ALA A 147 -32.29 -54.89 -28.24
CA ALA A 147 -32.52 -56.19 -27.57
C ALA A 147 -33.39 -57.16 -28.37
N THR A 148 -34.15 -56.65 -29.32
CA THR A 148 -35.15 -57.47 -30.11
C THR A 148 -34.76 -57.67 -31.57
N VAL A 149 -33.86 -56.86 -32.14
CA VAL A 149 -33.44 -56.95 -33.50
C VAL A 149 -32.42 -58.08 -33.73
N GLU A 150 -32.68 -58.89 -34.75
CA GLU A 150 -31.82 -60.01 -35.17
C GLU A 150 -30.94 -59.58 -36.38
N GLY A 151 -29.66 -59.93 -36.32
CA GLY A 151 -28.71 -59.66 -37.44
C GLY A 151 -27.79 -58.45 -37.16
N ASP A 152 -26.54 -58.56 -37.62
CA ASP A 152 -25.50 -57.58 -37.34
C ASP A 152 -25.72 -56.21 -38.01
N LEU A 153 -26.24 -56.23 -39.27
CA LEU A 153 -26.55 -54.99 -40.00
C LEU A 153 -27.69 -54.19 -39.34
N GLY A 154 -28.71 -54.87 -38.80
CA GLY A 154 -29.80 -54.20 -38.05
C GLY A 154 -29.30 -53.55 -36.79
N LYS A 155 -28.44 -54.25 -36.04
CA LYS A 155 -27.82 -53.76 -34.81
C LYS A 155 -26.87 -52.63 -35.11
N ALA A 156 -26.09 -52.74 -36.16
CA ALA A 156 -25.17 -51.66 -36.57
C ALA A 156 -25.93 -50.37 -36.89
N ARG A 157 -27.05 -50.44 -37.61
CA ARG A 157 -27.89 -49.28 -37.91
C ARG A 157 -28.44 -48.62 -36.68
N LEU A 158 -28.95 -49.39 -35.68
CA LEU A 158 -29.46 -48.82 -34.43
C LEU A 158 -28.36 -48.23 -33.60
N HIS A 159 -27.16 -48.86 -33.55
CA HIS A 159 -25.98 -48.26 -32.88
C HIS A 159 -25.50 -46.97 -33.56
N SER A 160 -25.59 -46.87 -34.88
CA SER A 160 -25.28 -45.62 -35.58
C SER A 160 -26.28 -44.51 -35.26
N GLU A 161 -27.56 -44.86 -35.20
CA GLU A 161 -28.59 -43.91 -34.80
C GLU A 161 -28.44 -43.48 -33.34
N LEU A 162 -28.11 -44.42 -32.44
CA LEU A 162 -27.84 -44.12 -31.06
C LEU A 162 -26.64 -43.23 -30.87
N ALA A 163 -25.57 -43.46 -31.63
CA ALA A 163 -24.39 -42.62 -31.63
C ALA A 163 -24.72 -41.16 -32.04
N ARG A 164 -25.54 -41.01 -33.08
CA ARG A 164 -25.99 -39.68 -33.52
C ARG A 164 -26.86 -38.99 -32.48
N VAL A 165 -27.79 -39.70 -31.84
CA VAL A 165 -28.66 -39.16 -30.80
C VAL A 165 -27.84 -38.74 -29.59
N PHE A 166 -26.89 -39.55 -29.13
CA PHE A 166 -26.00 -39.19 -28.03
C PHE A 166 -25.17 -37.94 -28.39
N ARG A 167 -24.66 -37.85 -29.59
CA ARG A 167 -23.86 -36.67 -29.98
C ARG A 167 -24.73 -35.43 -30.14
N GLU A 168 -25.80 -35.48 -30.93
CA GLU A 168 -26.51 -34.27 -31.33
C GLU A 168 -27.48 -33.75 -30.30
N LYS A 169 -28.12 -34.67 -29.54
CA LYS A 169 -29.26 -34.37 -28.66
C LYS A 169 -28.92 -34.47 -27.17
N VAL A 170 -28.24 -35.55 -26.78
CA VAL A 170 -27.84 -35.75 -25.36
C VAL A 170 -26.58 -34.98 -25.03
N LYS A 171 -25.70 -34.76 -26.02
CA LYS A 171 -24.37 -34.14 -25.84
C LYS A 171 -23.47 -35.01 -24.94
N ASP A 172 -23.58 -36.33 -25.01
CA ASP A 172 -22.73 -37.29 -24.31
C ASP A 172 -21.79 -37.95 -25.33
N ASP A 173 -20.63 -37.29 -25.53
CA ASP A 173 -19.66 -37.75 -26.51
C ASP A 173 -19.06 -39.12 -26.18
N ALA A 174 -18.94 -39.49 -24.92
CA ALA A 174 -18.42 -40.78 -24.52
C ALA A 174 -19.36 -41.92 -24.93
N LYS A 175 -20.68 -41.76 -24.77
CA LYS A 175 -21.67 -42.74 -25.19
C LYS A 175 -21.85 -42.75 -26.70
N ALA A 176 -21.76 -41.59 -27.35
CA ALA A 176 -21.76 -41.46 -28.78
C ALA A 176 -20.58 -42.25 -29.41
N GLU A 177 -19.37 -42.06 -28.87
CA GLU A 177 -18.17 -42.76 -29.33
C GLU A 177 -18.28 -44.27 -29.13
N ALA A 178 -18.74 -44.71 -27.94
CA ALA A 178 -18.94 -46.11 -27.66
C ALA A 178 -19.98 -46.80 -28.58
N SER A 179 -21.07 -46.10 -28.89
CA SER A 179 -22.11 -46.60 -29.80
C SER A 179 -21.60 -46.64 -31.25
N ALA A 180 -20.92 -45.60 -31.69
CA ALA A 180 -20.33 -45.54 -33.05
C ALA A 180 -19.24 -46.63 -33.26
N LYS A 181 -18.40 -46.90 -32.26
CA LYS A 181 -17.43 -48.00 -32.27
C LYS A 181 -18.09 -49.36 -32.40
N ARG A 182 -19.20 -49.57 -31.68
CA ARG A 182 -19.97 -50.79 -31.81
C ARG A 182 -20.60 -50.93 -33.18
N ALA A 183 -21.12 -49.83 -33.75
CA ALA A 183 -21.67 -49.85 -35.10
C ALA A 183 -20.63 -50.25 -36.14
N VAL A 184 -19.43 -49.62 -36.08
CA VAL A 184 -18.31 -49.91 -37.00
C VAL A 184 -17.76 -51.33 -36.78
N ALA A 185 -17.78 -51.86 -35.58
CA ALA A 185 -17.39 -53.25 -35.32
C ALA A 185 -18.33 -54.29 -35.96
N LEU A 186 -19.62 -53.95 -36.05
CA LEU A 186 -20.64 -54.78 -36.71
C LEU A 186 -20.74 -54.56 -38.23
N ASP A 187 -20.52 -53.29 -38.63
CA ASP A 187 -20.47 -52.90 -40.05
C ASP A 187 -19.35 -51.88 -40.27
N PRO A 188 -18.15 -52.34 -40.66
CA PRO A 188 -17.01 -51.45 -40.95
C PRO A 188 -17.26 -50.45 -42.10
N THR A 189 -18.36 -50.58 -42.81
CA THR A 189 -18.70 -49.74 -43.98
C THR A 189 -19.79 -48.72 -43.62
N SER A 190 -20.23 -48.68 -42.36
CA SER A 190 -21.27 -47.74 -41.90
C SER A 190 -20.79 -46.29 -42.03
N ALA A 191 -21.25 -45.58 -43.04
CA ALA A 191 -20.88 -44.21 -43.26
C ALA A 191 -21.34 -43.28 -42.12
N GLU A 192 -22.52 -43.48 -41.56
CA GLU A 192 -23.02 -42.69 -40.43
C GLU A 192 -22.16 -42.88 -39.19
N ALA A 193 -21.78 -44.11 -38.84
CA ALA A 193 -20.97 -44.37 -37.66
C ALA A 193 -19.53 -43.83 -37.80
N LEU A 194 -18.93 -44.00 -38.94
CA LEU A 194 -17.62 -43.47 -39.28
C LEU A 194 -17.63 -41.94 -39.28
N MET A 195 -18.72 -41.32 -39.76
CA MET A 195 -18.90 -39.87 -39.71
C MET A 195 -18.93 -39.35 -38.25
N VAL A 196 -19.73 -40.02 -37.41
CA VAL A 196 -19.82 -39.67 -35.99
C VAL A 196 -18.44 -39.82 -35.28
N LEU A 197 -17.70 -40.91 -35.57
CA LEU A 197 -16.36 -41.12 -35.00
C LEU A 197 -15.38 -40.09 -35.54
N GLY A 198 -15.45 -39.78 -36.82
CA GLY A 198 -14.62 -38.74 -37.43
C GLY A 198 -14.87 -37.38 -36.82
N ASP A 199 -16.14 -37.03 -36.69
CA ASP A 199 -16.56 -35.76 -36.10
C ASP A 199 -16.16 -35.65 -34.62
N LEU A 200 -16.41 -36.69 -33.81
CA LEU A 200 -16.00 -36.70 -32.36
C LEU A 200 -14.48 -36.63 -32.22
N SER A 201 -13.75 -37.31 -33.07
CA SER A 201 -12.29 -37.24 -33.06
C SER A 201 -11.79 -35.88 -33.53
N PHE A 202 -12.49 -35.24 -34.45
CA PHE A 202 -12.20 -33.90 -34.95
C PHE A 202 -12.44 -32.86 -33.87
N ASP A 203 -13.60 -32.90 -33.21
CA ASP A 203 -13.96 -31.98 -32.11
C ASP A 203 -13.01 -32.14 -30.88
N ALA A 204 -12.52 -33.37 -30.65
CA ALA A 204 -11.55 -33.67 -29.61
C ALA A 204 -10.09 -33.42 -30.04
N GLU A 205 -9.86 -32.76 -31.16
CA GLU A 205 -8.56 -32.48 -31.77
C GLU A 205 -7.69 -33.73 -32.03
N ARG A 206 -8.29 -34.93 -32.05
CA ARG A 206 -7.60 -36.18 -32.39
C ARG A 206 -7.55 -36.35 -33.92
N TYR A 207 -6.83 -35.44 -34.58
CA TYR A 207 -6.84 -35.29 -36.05
C TYR A 207 -6.36 -36.51 -36.80
N ILE A 208 -5.48 -37.35 -36.22
CA ILE A 208 -5.04 -38.63 -36.82
C ILE A 208 -6.20 -39.62 -36.89
N GLU A 209 -6.99 -39.74 -35.84
CA GLU A 209 -8.13 -40.62 -35.77
C GLU A 209 -9.28 -40.11 -36.65
N ALA A 210 -9.51 -38.79 -36.61
CA ALA A 210 -10.49 -38.13 -37.45
C ALA A 210 -10.21 -38.35 -38.93
N SER A 211 -8.99 -38.09 -39.36
CA SER A 211 -8.59 -38.26 -40.76
C SER A 211 -8.77 -39.71 -41.23
N ARG A 212 -8.44 -40.72 -40.41
CA ARG A 212 -8.63 -42.14 -40.75
C ARG A 212 -10.10 -42.52 -40.85
N ALA A 213 -10.94 -42.03 -39.96
CA ALA A 213 -12.38 -42.30 -40.03
C ALA A 213 -13.00 -41.70 -41.28
N TYR A 214 -12.68 -40.44 -41.60
CA TYR A 214 -13.17 -39.78 -42.79
C TYR A 214 -12.58 -40.37 -44.08
N GLU A 215 -11.32 -40.76 -44.14
CA GLU A 215 -10.69 -41.41 -45.28
C GLU A 215 -11.48 -42.61 -45.76
N SER A 216 -12.04 -43.39 -44.86
CA SER A 216 -12.88 -44.55 -45.19
C SER A 216 -14.21 -44.18 -45.87
N ILE A 217 -14.61 -42.89 -45.81
CA ILE A 217 -15.87 -42.40 -46.37
C ILE A 217 -15.68 -41.59 -47.66
N ILE A 218 -14.51 -40.99 -47.90
CA ILE A 218 -14.26 -40.04 -49.00
C ILE A 218 -14.69 -40.61 -50.36
N GLY A 219 -14.40 -41.90 -50.64
CA GLY A 219 -14.79 -42.56 -51.84
C GLY A 219 -16.30 -42.87 -52.02
N ARG A 220 -17.10 -42.55 -50.96
CA ARG A 220 -18.53 -42.88 -50.88
C ARG A 220 -19.40 -41.67 -50.50
N THR A 221 -18.90 -40.49 -50.70
CA THR A 221 -19.61 -39.24 -50.32
C THR A 221 -20.95 -39.08 -51.05
N THR A 222 -21.11 -39.73 -52.19
CA THR A 222 -22.37 -39.76 -52.92
C THR A 222 -23.52 -40.51 -52.25
N VAL A 223 -23.24 -41.27 -51.16
CA VAL A 223 -24.25 -41.99 -50.38
C VAL A 223 -24.74 -41.12 -49.22
N LEU A 224 -24.02 -40.06 -48.88
CA LEU A 224 -24.38 -39.14 -47.81
C LEU A 224 -25.27 -38.01 -48.32
N PRO A 225 -26.11 -37.41 -47.44
CA PRO A 225 -26.74 -36.14 -47.76
C PRO A 225 -25.70 -35.09 -48.15
N ALA A 226 -26.00 -34.23 -49.10
CA ALA A 226 -25.02 -33.26 -49.64
C ALA A 226 -24.32 -32.43 -48.53
N ALA A 227 -25.07 -31.97 -47.54
CA ALA A 227 -24.50 -31.21 -46.41
C ALA A 227 -23.50 -32.02 -45.58
N ASP A 228 -23.77 -33.29 -45.33
CA ASP A 228 -22.88 -34.19 -44.62
C ASP A 228 -21.63 -34.54 -45.44
N ALA A 229 -21.79 -34.73 -46.76
CA ALA A 229 -20.69 -34.98 -47.65
C ALA A 229 -19.71 -33.79 -47.68
N VAL A 230 -20.22 -32.58 -47.78
CA VAL A 230 -19.40 -31.34 -47.70
C VAL A 230 -18.68 -31.25 -46.39
N ARG A 231 -19.40 -31.45 -45.26
CA ARG A 231 -18.81 -31.41 -43.91
C ARG A 231 -17.68 -32.43 -43.74
N VAL A 232 -17.92 -33.66 -44.16
CA VAL A 232 -16.91 -34.75 -44.10
C VAL A 232 -15.66 -34.42 -44.94
N LEU A 233 -15.85 -33.91 -46.16
CA LEU A 233 -14.73 -33.53 -46.99
C LEU A 233 -13.92 -32.37 -46.43
N VAL A 234 -14.61 -31.35 -45.94
CA VAL A 234 -13.95 -30.19 -45.33
C VAL A 234 -13.20 -30.56 -44.05
N ASN A 235 -13.88 -31.31 -43.14
CA ASN A 235 -13.25 -31.78 -41.89
C ASN A 235 -12.11 -32.76 -42.16
N PHE A 236 -12.21 -33.60 -43.19
CA PHE A 236 -11.10 -34.46 -43.59
C PHE A 236 -9.91 -33.65 -44.07
N ILE A 237 -10.11 -32.67 -44.96
CA ILE A 237 -9.03 -31.79 -45.44
C ILE A 237 -8.33 -31.11 -44.24
N GLU A 238 -9.11 -30.62 -43.29
CA GLU A 238 -8.59 -29.95 -42.11
C GLU A 238 -7.85 -30.91 -41.16
N ALA A 239 -8.47 -32.05 -40.84
CA ALA A 239 -7.85 -33.07 -39.99
C ALA A 239 -6.58 -33.65 -40.61
N PHE A 240 -6.62 -33.89 -41.91
CA PHE A 240 -5.47 -34.39 -42.65
C PHE A 240 -4.31 -33.39 -42.64
N GLY A 241 -4.58 -32.11 -42.89
CA GLY A 241 -3.58 -31.06 -42.82
C GLY A 241 -2.92 -30.97 -41.45
N LYS A 242 -3.73 -30.87 -40.40
CA LYS A 242 -3.22 -30.81 -39.01
C LYS A 242 -2.52 -32.09 -38.56
N SER A 243 -3.01 -33.28 -38.92
CA SER A 243 -2.38 -34.56 -38.60
C SER A 243 -1.06 -34.76 -39.33
N TYR A 244 -0.95 -34.27 -40.56
CA TYR A 244 0.26 -34.36 -41.34
C TYR A 244 1.39 -33.51 -40.77
N ALA A 245 1.07 -32.31 -40.38
CA ALA A 245 2.01 -31.43 -39.69
C ALA A 245 2.59 -32.06 -38.39
N SER A 246 1.76 -32.75 -37.60
CA SER A 246 2.21 -33.44 -36.39
C SER A 246 3.08 -34.68 -36.66
N ARG A 247 2.84 -35.39 -37.77
CA ARG A 247 3.63 -36.55 -38.18
C ARG A 247 5.03 -36.17 -38.69
N VAL A 248 5.14 -35.04 -39.38
CA VAL A 248 6.42 -34.50 -39.89
C VAL A 248 7.28 -33.92 -38.78
N SER A 249 6.66 -33.50 -37.68
CA SER A 249 7.34 -32.94 -36.51
C SER A 249 7.88 -33.98 -35.52
N SER A 250 7.60 -35.26 -35.72
CA SER A 250 8.05 -36.34 -34.83
C SER A 250 9.50 -36.74 -35.11
N PRO A 251 10.39 -36.89 -34.11
CA PRO A 251 11.85 -37.04 -34.29
C PRO A 251 12.34 -38.42 -34.79
N SER A 252 11.47 -39.23 -35.38
CA SER A 252 11.85 -40.58 -35.85
C SER A 252 12.19 -40.65 -37.36
N VAL A 253 12.26 -39.54 -38.07
CA VAL A 253 12.75 -39.50 -39.45
C VAL A 253 14.08 -38.76 -39.50
N GLN A 254 15.14 -39.54 -39.61
CA GLN A 254 16.50 -39.06 -39.89
C GLN A 254 16.56 -38.42 -41.28
N ASP A 255 16.23 -37.13 -41.36
CA ASP A 255 16.68 -36.26 -42.44
C ASP A 255 16.61 -34.78 -42.02
N VAL A 256 17.53 -34.42 -41.16
CA VAL A 256 17.68 -33.03 -40.67
C VAL A 256 18.45 -32.16 -41.66
N THR A 257 18.83 -32.67 -42.82
CA THR A 257 19.75 -31.98 -43.74
C THR A 257 19.09 -31.44 -45.04
N ALA A 258 17.78 -31.63 -45.21
CA ALA A 258 17.10 -31.05 -46.35
C ALA A 258 16.69 -29.57 -46.08
N PRO A 259 16.99 -28.64 -46.99
CA PRO A 259 16.54 -27.26 -46.89
C PRO A 259 15.03 -27.18 -46.78
N ALA A 260 14.50 -26.18 -46.10
CA ALA A 260 13.07 -25.99 -45.80
C ALA A 260 12.17 -26.00 -47.05
N SER A 261 12.74 -25.74 -48.21
CA SER A 261 12.08 -25.79 -49.55
C SER A 261 11.76 -27.19 -50.07
N VAL A 262 12.18 -28.27 -49.44
CA VAL A 262 12.04 -29.67 -49.92
C VAL A 262 11.22 -30.53 -48.93
N ARG A 263 10.64 -29.97 -47.86
CA ARG A 263 9.78 -30.74 -46.96
C ARG A 263 8.47 -31.07 -47.71
N PRO A 264 8.03 -32.33 -47.73
CA PRO A 264 6.77 -32.69 -48.35
C PRO A 264 5.61 -31.97 -47.65
N VAL A 265 4.82 -31.22 -48.41
CA VAL A 265 3.72 -30.41 -47.89
C VAL A 265 2.45 -31.26 -47.92
N ALA A 266 1.63 -31.20 -46.85
CA ALA A 266 0.36 -31.95 -46.80
C ALA A 266 -0.57 -31.67 -48.00
N ALA A 267 -0.52 -30.47 -48.53
CA ALA A 267 -1.30 -30.03 -49.69
C ALA A 267 -0.99 -30.80 -50.99
N ASN A 268 0.21 -31.35 -51.15
CA ASN A 268 0.60 -32.13 -52.34
C ASN A 268 0.35 -33.64 -52.16
N HIS A 269 -0.23 -34.06 -51.05
CA HIS A 269 -0.55 -35.48 -50.85
C HIS A 269 -1.74 -35.90 -51.69
N PRO A 270 -1.68 -37.08 -52.42
CA PRO A 270 -2.77 -37.53 -53.31
C PRO A 270 -4.13 -37.56 -52.69
N GLN A 271 -4.27 -37.89 -51.41
CA GLN A 271 -5.54 -37.90 -50.69
C GLN A 271 -6.11 -36.51 -50.44
N MET A 272 -5.25 -35.52 -50.17
CA MET A 272 -5.68 -34.14 -50.03
C MET A 272 -6.18 -33.58 -51.36
N ILE A 273 -5.45 -33.83 -52.46
CA ILE A 273 -5.87 -33.41 -53.79
C ILE A 273 -7.19 -34.05 -54.16
N ALA A 274 -7.35 -35.38 -53.98
CA ALA A 274 -8.59 -36.10 -54.22
C ALA A 274 -9.78 -35.57 -53.41
N ALA A 275 -9.55 -35.19 -52.18
CA ALA A 275 -10.60 -34.62 -51.32
C ALA A 275 -11.05 -33.22 -51.76
N VAL A 276 -10.11 -32.37 -52.19
CA VAL A 276 -10.42 -31.03 -52.74
C VAL A 276 -11.17 -31.17 -54.07
N GLU A 277 -10.72 -32.07 -54.96
CA GLU A 277 -11.42 -32.35 -56.23
C GLU A 277 -12.84 -32.93 -56.02
N ALA A 278 -12.99 -33.82 -55.03
CA ALA A 278 -14.29 -34.32 -54.60
C ALA A 278 -15.20 -33.20 -54.07
N LEU A 279 -14.65 -32.30 -53.28
CA LEU A 279 -15.40 -31.14 -52.74
C LEU A 279 -15.86 -30.23 -53.91
N GLN A 280 -14.99 -29.94 -54.89
CA GLN A 280 -15.34 -29.13 -56.00
C GLN A 280 -16.42 -29.79 -56.92
N LYS A 281 -16.51 -31.16 -56.94
CA LYS A 281 -17.57 -31.89 -57.65
C LYS A 281 -18.87 -31.96 -56.86
N VAL A 282 -18.81 -32.13 -55.53
CA VAL A 282 -20.02 -32.30 -54.73
C VAL A 282 -20.66 -30.94 -54.37
N ALA A 283 -19.87 -29.92 -54.23
CA ALA A 283 -20.34 -28.59 -53.90
C ALA A 283 -19.58 -27.51 -54.72
N PRO A 284 -19.78 -27.46 -56.01
CA PRO A 284 -19.10 -26.53 -56.94
C PRO A 284 -19.41 -25.06 -56.58
N ASP A 285 -20.61 -24.82 -56.04
CA ASP A 285 -21.11 -23.48 -55.68
C ASP A 285 -21.01 -23.14 -54.18
N ASP A 286 -20.43 -24.02 -53.37
CA ASP A 286 -20.23 -23.80 -51.96
C ASP A 286 -18.89 -23.09 -51.74
N VAL A 287 -18.96 -21.80 -51.85
CA VAL A 287 -17.82 -20.90 -51.72
C VAL A 287 -17.16 -20.99 -50.34
N GLU A 288 -17.95 -21.19 -49.27
CA GLU A 288 -17.44 -21.31 -47.90
C GLU A 288 -16.61 -22.58 -47.74
N ALA A 289 -17.14 -23.71 -48.17
CA ALA A 289 -16.44 -24.99 -48.11
C ALA A 289 -15.12 -24.97 -48.91
N LEU A 290 -15.16 -24.40 -50.13
CA LEU A 290 -13.99 -24.24 -50.99
C LEU A 290 -12.94 -23.28 -50.34
N SER A 291 -13.39 -22.20 -49.72
CA SER A 291 -12.52 -21.26 -49.01
C SER A 291 -11.86 -21.91 -47.82
N ARG A 292 -12.60 -22.73 -47.07
CA ARG A 292 -12.02 -23.49 -45.92
C ARG A 292 -10.94 -24.47 -46.42
N ALA A 293 -11.19 -25.17 -47.54
CA ALA A 293 -10.21 -26.06 -48.15
C ALA A 293 -8.94 -25.28 -48.55
N ALA A 294 -9.11 -24.14 -49.23
CA ALA A 294 -8.00 -23.29 -49.64
C ALA A 294 -7.18 -22.77 -48.42
N ARG A 295 -7.88 -22.47 -47.33
CA ARG A 295 -7.25 -22.05 -46.06
C ARG A 295 -6.34 -23.15 -45.52
N VAL A 296 -6.78 -24.39 -45.48
CA VAL A 296 -5.96 -25.51 -45.03
C VAL A 296 -4.70 -25.68 -45.86
N ILE A 297 -4.85 -25.56 -47.21
CA ILE A 297 -3.71 -25.60 -48.13
C ILE A 297 -2.72 -24.47 -47.82
N PHE A 298 -3.23 -23.29 -47.52
CA PHE A 298 -2.42 -22.13 -47.12
C PHE A 298 -1.71 -22.30 -45.80
N GLU A 299 -2.43 -22.79 -44.75
CA GLU A 299 -1.89 -22.95 -43.38
C GLU A 299 -0.82 -24.06 -43.31
N HIS A 300 -0.96 -25.11 -44.12
CA HIS A 300 -0.07 -26.27 -44.11
C HIS A 300 1.03 -26.27 -45.21
N GLY A 301 1.33 -25.10 -45.73
CA GLY A 301 2.60 -24.85 -46.35
C GLY A 301 2.65 -24.58 -47.84
N ASP A 302 1.52 -24.42 -48.55
CA ASP A 302 1.50 -24.03 -49.96
C ASP A 302 0.71 -22.74 -50.24
N PRO A 303 1.28 -21.56 -49.94
CA PRO A 303 0.61 -20.29 -50.23
C PRO A 303 0.31 -20.10 -51.71
N LYS A 304 1.18 -20.61 -52.60
CA LYS A 304 0.97 -20.53 -54.06
C LYS A 304 -0.21 -21.40 -54.52
N GLY A 305 -0.33 -22.60 -53.95
CA GLY A 305 -1.50 -23.45 -54.19
C GLY A 305 -2.77 -22.84 -53.70
N ALA A 306 -2.75 -22.27 -52.49
CA ALA A 306 -3.90 -21.54 -51.91
C ALA A 306 -4.28 -20.34 -52.79
N PHE A 307 -3.31 -19.53 -53.20
CA PHE A 307 -3.54 -18.39 -54.09
C PHE A 307 -4.30 -18.81 -55.35
N LYS A 308 -3.86 -19.88 -56.03
CA LYS A 308 -4.50 -20.38 -57.25
C LYS A 308 -5.94 -20.85 -57.00
N VAL A 309 -6.21 -21.51 -55.87
CA VAL A 309 -7.58 -21.92 -55.51
C VAL A 309 -8.48 -20.72 -55.30
N TYR A 310 -8.00 -19.71 -54.59
CA TYR A 310 -8.78 -18.47 -54.37
C TYR A 310 -8.97 -17.64 -55.65
N GLU A 311 -7.97 -17.58 -56.51
CA GLU A 311 -8.04 -16.94 -57.82
C GLU A 311 -9.10 -17.63 -58.70
N ASP A 312 -9.08 -18.96 -58.80
CA ASP A 312 -10.09 -19.76 -59.50
C ASP A 312 -11.48 -19.54 -58.92
N LEU A 313 -11.62 -19.44 -57.62
CA LEU A 313 -12.88 -19.21 -56.89
C LEU A 313 -13.48 -17.85 -57.26
N LEU A 314 -12.65 -16.80 -57.25
CA LEU A 314 -13.09 -15.48 -57.72
C LEU A 314 -13.44 -15.45 -59.19
N ALA A 315 -12.65 -16.10 -60.09
CA ALA A 315 -12.89 -16.11 -61.49
C ALA A 315 -14.18 -16.82 -61.85
N LYS A 316 -14.58 -17.86 -61.12
CA LYS A 316 -15.78 -18.69 -61.46
C LYS A 316 -17.02 -18.21 -60.71
N HIS A 317 -16.89 -17.64 -59.51
CA HIS A 317 -18.00 -17.34 -58.60
C HIS A 317 -18.13 -15.86 -58.24
N ASP A 318 -17.46 -14.96 -58.93
CA ASP A 318 -17.46 -13.51 -58.63
C ASP A 318 -18.86 -12.92 -58.42
N ARG A 319 -19.85 -13.36 -59.17
CA ARG A 319 -21.22 -12.88 -59.06
C ARG A 319 -22.00 -13.46 -57.90
N GLN A 320 -21.53 -14.54 -57.30
CA GLN A 320 -22.17 -15.19 -56.16
C GLN A 320 -21.58 -14.71 -54.83
N LEU A 321 -20.35 -14.21 -54.87
CA LEU A 321 -19.66 -13.63 -53.75
C LEU A 321 -20.11 -12.18 -53.56
N THR A 322 -20.77 -11.89 -52.45
CA THR A 322 -21.24 -10.53 -52.13
C THR A 322 -20.80 -10.08 -50.77
N GLY A 323 -20.54 -8.79 -50.63
CA GLY A 323 -20.27 -8.17 -49.37
C GLY A 323 -19.10 -8.81 -48.63
N THR A 324 -19.36 -9.29 -47.43
CA THR A 324 -18.35 -9.85 -46.49
C THR A 324 -17.71 -11.14 -47.00
N ASP A 325 -18.46 -11.96 -47.77
CA ASP A 325 -17.92 -13.24 -48.30
C ASP A 325 -16.86 -12.97 -49.36
N ARG A 326 -17.10 -11.99 -50.21
CA ARG A 326 -16.11 -11.56 -51.21
C ARG A 326 -14.88 -10.95 -50.55
N ALA A 327 -15.12 -10.15 -49.54
CA ALA A 327 -14.03 -9.54 -48.74
C ALA A 327 -13.13 -10.61 -48.11
N ASP A 328 -13.71 -11.68 -47.54
CA ASP A 328 -12.94 -12.79 -46.95
C ASP A 328 -12.10 -13.54 -47.97
N VAL A 329 -12.68 -13.84 -49.11
CA VAL A 329 -11.97 -14.52 -50.23
C VAL A 329 -10.83 -13.65 -50.77
N LEU A 330 -11.09 -12.37 -51.03
CA LEU A 330 -10.07 -11.39 -51.45
C LEU A 330 -8.96 -11.21 -50.41
N TYR A 331 -9.30 -11.17 -49.13
CA TYR A 331 -8.32 -11.12 -48.07
C TYR A 331 -7.38 -12.33 -48.12
N ARG A 332 -7.96 -13.54 -48.21
CA ARG A 332 -7.16 -14.78 -48.27
C ARG A 332 -6.33 -14.89 -49.52
N LEU A 333 -6.87 -14.45 -50.69
CA LEU A 333 -6.09 -14.32 -51.90
C LEU A 333 -4.89 -13.40 -51.71
N GLY A 334 -5.13 -12.20 -51.23
CA GLY A 334 -4.08 -11.22 -50.98
C GLY A 334 -3.05 -11.69 -49.97
N GLU A 335 -3.48 -12.34 -48.89
CA GLU A 335 -2.59 -12.89 -47.87
C GLU A 335 -1.78 -14.09 -48.41
N SER A 336 -2.36 -14.90 -49.29
CA SER A 336 -1.65 -15.97 -50.00
C SER A 336 -0.58 -15.41 -50.95
N ALA A 337 -0.91 -14.37 -51.71
CA ALA A 337 0.03 -13.64 -52.55
C ALA A 337 1.17 -13.03 -51.72
N ARG A 338 0.86 -12.37 -50.62
CA ARG A 338 1.85 -11.80 -49.73
C ARG A 338 2.85 -12.85 -49.18
N ARG A 339 2.34 -14.01 -48.77
CA ARG A 339 3.18 -15.11 -48.28
C ARG A 339 3.97 -15.77 -49.39
N SER A 340 3.54 -15.63 -50.63
CA SER A 340 4.25 -16.10 -51.84
C SER A 340 5.26 -15.07 -52.36
N GLU A 341 5.43 -13.94 -51.64
CA GLU A 341 6.27 -12.81 -52.06
C GLU A 341 5.78 -12.09 -53.33
N ASP A 342 4.56 -12.34 -53.75
CA ASP A 342 3.93 -11.64 -54.87
C ASP A 342 3.15 -10.43 -54.35
N VAL A 343 3.90 -9.38 -54.05
CA VAL A 343 3.39 -8.17 -53.43
C VAL A 343 2.48 -7.38 -54.40
N ASP A 344 2.73 -7.48 -55.68
CA ASP A 344 1.98 -6.74 -56.70
C ASP A 344 0.56 -7.32 -56.91
N ALA A 345 0.38 -8.61 -56.70
CA ALA A 345 -0.92 -9.25 -56.65
C ALA A 345 -1.62 -9.06 -55.28
N ALA A 346 -0.82 -8.99 -54.23
CA ALA A 346 -1.34 -8.87 -52.85
C ALA A 346 -2.05 -7.54 -52.59
N ILE A 347 -1.43 -6.40 -52.95
CA ILE A 347 -1.91 -5.06 -52.64
C ILE A 347 -3.32 -4.78 -53.14
N PRO A 348 -3.65 -5.02 -54.45
CA PRO A 348 -5.00 -4.75 -54.96
C PRO A 348 -6.08 -5.59 -54.27
N ALA A 349 -5.80 -6.88 -54.05
CA ALA A 349 -6.74 -7.77 -53.39
C ALA A 349 -7.02 -7.40 -51.95
N LEU A 350 -5.98 -7.02 -51.21
CA LEU A 350 -6.12 -6.58 -49.82
C LEU A 350 -6.84 -5.23 -49.69
N HIS A 351 -6.64 -4.30 -50.63
CA HIS A 351 -7.39 -3.03 -50.65
C HIS A 351 -8.85 -3.27 -50.92
N GLU A 352 -9.19 -4.06 -51.93
CA GLU A 352 -10.56 -4.37 -52.25
C GLU A 352 -11.26 -5.12 -51.08
N ALA A 353 -10.55 -6.05 -50.43
CA ALA A 353 -11.05 -6.73 -49.26
C ALA A 353 -11.37 -5.74 -48.09
N ALA A 354 -10.48 -4.80 -47.84
CA ALA A 354 -10.66 -3.79 -46.78
C ALA A 354 -11.79 -2.79 -47.10
N ASP A 355 -12.00 -2.48 -48.40
CA ASP A 355 -13.08 -1.55 -48.81
C ASP A 355 -14.46 -2.25 -48.79
N LEU A 356 -14.51 -3.55 -49.00
CA LEU A 356 -15.76 -4.33 -48.95
C LEU A 356 -16.18 -4.68 -47.52
N ASP A 357 -15.22 -4.95 -46.62
CA ASP A 357 -15.49 -5.20 -45.22
C ASP A 357 -14.57 -4.36 -44.33
N PRO A 358 -14.94 -3.11 -44.07
CA PRO A 358 -14.15 -2.24 -43.16
C PRO A 358 -14.07 -2.74 -41.73
N SER A 359 -14.93 -3.67 -41.31
CA SER A 359 -14.91 -4.21 -39.95
C SER A 359 -13.81 -5.25 -39.75
N ASN A 360 -13.34 -5.85 -40.85
CA ASN A 360 -12.25 -6.83 -40.83
C ASN A 360 -10.87 -6.11 -40.84
N ALA A 361 -10.20 -6.14 -39.72
CA ALA A 361 -8.89 -5.51 -39.57
C ALA A 361 -7.75 -6.23 -40.33
N LEU A 362 -7.92 -7.50 -40.69
CA LEU A 362 -6.84 -8.34 -41.22
C LEU A 362 -6.26 -7.87 -42.56
N PRO A 363 -7.07 -7.44 -43.55
CA PRO A 363 -6.54 -6.91 -44.81
C PRO A 363 -5.65 -5.70 -44.61
N LEU A 364 -6.08 -4.78 -43.72
CA LEU A 364 -5.31 -3.58 -43.40
C LEU A 364 -4.05 -3.90 -42.62
N GLN A 365 -4.04 -4.95 -41.78
CA GLN A 365 -2.82 -5.42 -41.09
C GLN A 365 -1.79 -5.95 -42.09
N SER A 366 -2.24 -6.75 -43.06
CA SER A 366 -1.37 -7.31 -44.13
C SER A 366 -0.81 -6.21 -45.02
N LEU A 367 -1.62 -5.21 -45.38
CA LEU A 367 -1.18 -4.03 -46.13
C LEU A 367 -0.14 -3.22 -45.37
N ALA A 368 -0.39 -2.97 -44.07
CA ALA A 368 0.54 -2.23 -43.25
C ALA A 368 1.89 -2.95 -43.12
N TRP A 369 1.88 -4.28 -43.02
CA TRP A 369 3.09 -5.10 -43.06
C TRP A 369 3.85 -4.99 -44.39
N ILE A 370 3.15 -5.02 -45.50
CA ILE A 370 3.74 -4.90 -46.86
C ILE A 370 4.42 -3.55 -47.02
N TYR A 371 3.72 -2.47 -46.67
CA TYR A 371 4.25 -1.11 -46.77
C TYR A 371 5.40 -0.86 -45.79
N ASP A 372 5.35 -1.42 -44.58
CA ASP A 372 6.46 -1.32 -43.61
C ASP A 372 7.73 -2.02 -44.18
N ALA A 373 7.58 -3.22 -44.74
CA ALA A 373 8.67 -3.96 -45.37
C ALA A 373 9.30 -3.22 -46.56
N ARG A 374 8.51 -2.43 -47.30
CA ARG A 374 8.99 -1.57 -48.41
C ARG A 374 9.57 -0.24 -47.90
N GLY A 375 9.32 0.16 -46.67
CA GLY A 375 9.70 1.46 -46.12
C GLY A 375 8.76 2.59 -46.54
N ASP A 376 7.57 2.28 -47.05
CA ASP A 376 6.55 3.24 -47.50
C ASP A 376 5.69 3.71 -46.32
N TYR A 377 6.34 4.38 -45.37
CA TYR A 377 5.76 4.73 -44.05
C TYR A 377 4.51 5.63 -44.13
N GLU A 378 4.38 6.46 -45.16
CA GLU A 378 3.15 7.25 -45.41
C GLU A 378 1.95 6.33 -45.69
N ASP A 379 2.13 5.26 -46.47
CA ASP A 379 1.08 4.32 -46.76
C ASP A 379 0.81 3.36 -45.59
N VAL A 380 1.82 3.09 -44.72
CA VAL A 380 1.60 2.43 -43.44
C VAL A 380 0.67 3.25 -42.56
N VAL A 381 0.94 4.57 -42.43
CA VAL A 381 0.11 5.48 -41.63
C VAL A 381 -1.30 5.58 -42.18
N LYS A 382 -1.46 5.72 -43.52
CA LYS A 382 -2.79 5.75 -44.13
C LYS A 382 -3.59 4.47 -43.87
N THR A 383 -2.93 3.34 -44.02
CA THR A 383 -3.55 2.03 -43.77
C THR A 383 -3.97 1.84 -42.33
N LYS A 384 -3.10 2.22 -41.40
CA LYS A 384 -3.43 2.19 -39.94
C LYS A 384 -4.53 3.18 -39.59
N LYS A 385 -4.61 4.35 -40.25
CA LYS A 385 -5.69 5.34 -40.06
C LYS A 385 -7.04 4.82 -40.55
N LYS A 386 -7.09 4.12 -41.66
CA LYS A 386 -8.33 3.42 -42.09
C LYS A 386 -8.77 2.39 -41.04
N ARG A 387 -7.83 1.61 -40.49
CA ARG A 387 -8.13 0.66 -39.41
C ARG A 387 -8.62 1.36 -38.14
N LEU A 388 -8.11 2.55 -37.84
CA LEU A 388 -8.48 3.36 -36.70
C LEU A 388 -9.96 3.80 -36.73
N GLU A 389 -10.58 3.92 -37.92
CA GLU A 389 -11.98 4.34 -38.08
C GLU A 389 -12.96 3.33 -37.45
N VAL A 390 -12.60 2.06 -37.42
CA VAL A 390 -13.43 0.97 -36.85
C VAL A 390 -12.94 0.44 -35.53
N ALA A 391 -11.69 0.74 -35.15
CA ALA A 391 -11.09 0.27 -33.93
C ALA A 391 -11.63 1.02 -32.72
N THR A 392 -11.83 0.30 -31.59
CA THR A 392 -12.32 0.84 -30.32
C THR A 392 -11.48 0.38 -29.14
N GLY A 393 -11.49 1.15 -28.07
CA GLY A 393 -10.87 0.77 -26.80
C GLY A 393 -9.36 0.51 -26.90
N THR A 394 -8.92 -0.66 -26.47
CA THR A 394 -7.48 -1.02 -26.43
C THR A 394 -6.82 -1.02 -27.80
N GLU A 395 -7.51 -1.55 -28.81
CA GLU A 395 -6.98 -1.60 -30.17
C GLU A 395 -6.82 -0.21 -30.78
N ARG A 396 -7.78 0.67 -30.55
CA ARG A 396 -7.72 2.06 -31.00
C ARG A 396 -6.53 2.79 -30.39
N PHE A 397 -6.30 2.58 -29.09
CA PHE A 397 -5.14 3.14 -28.39
C PHE A 397 -3.82 2.65 -28.99
N GLU A 398 -3.68 1.33 -29.20
CA GLU A 398 -2.46 0.74 -29.74
C GLU A 398 -2.16 1.26 -31.15
N LEU A 399 -3.17 1.35 -31.99
CA LEU A 399 -3.03 1.89 -33.36
C LEU A 399 -2.60 3.35 -33.36
N LEU A 400 -3.21 4.18 -32.49
CA LEU A 400 -2.81 5.57 -32.35
C LEU A 400 -1.36 5.70 -31.87
N LEU A 401 -0.96 4.84 -30.94
CA LEU A 401 0.42 4.81 -30.46
C LEU A 401 1.40 4.42 -31.56
N GLU A 402 1.10 3.37 -32.32
CA GLU A 402 1.91 2.91 -33.46
C GLU A 402 1.99 3.96 -34.57
N ILE A 403 0.87 4.59 -34.93
CA ILE A 403 0.85 5.67 -35.90
C ILE A 403 1.73 6.83 -35.45
N GLY A 404 1.58 7.25 -34.21
CA GLY A 404 2.39 8.32 -33.62
C GLY A 404 3.88 7.97 -33.63
N ASP A 405 4.23 6.73 -33.31
CA ASP A 405 5.62 6.26 -33.34
C ASP A 405 6.21 6.31 -34.75
N ILE A 406 5.45 5.91 -35.78
CA ILE A 406 5.87 5.99 -37.16
C ILE A 406 6.00 7.42 -37.64
N GLU A 407 5.01 8.27 -37.34
CA GLU A 407 5.04 9.70 -37.64
C GLU A 407 6.25 10.39 -37.01
N PHE A 408 6.61 10.05 -35.75
CA PHE A 408 7.74 10.60 -35.03
C PHE A 408 9.09 10.04 -35.50
N GLN A 409 9.25 8.70 -35.53
CA GLN A 409 10.56 8.08 -35.70
C GLN A 409 10.94 7.86 -37.16
N LYS A 410 9.97 7.60 -38.04
CA LYS A 410 10.22 7.22 -39.43
C LYS A 410 9.99 8.40 -40.37
N LEU A 411 8.90 9.12 -40.20
CA LEU A 411 8.57 10.28 -41.02
C LEU A 411 9.16 11.57 -40.47
N ASN A 412 9.63 11.57 -39.24
CA ASN A 412 10.16 12.76 -38.51
C ASN A 412 9.17 13.95 -38.51
N ASP A 413 7.87 13.65 -38.56
CA ASP A 413 6.80 14.65 -38.53
C ASP A 413 6.25 14.78 -37.09
N ARG A 414 6.90 15.66 -36.34
CA ARG A 414 6.59 15.88 -34.92
C ARG A 414 5.17 16.42 -34.71
N THR A 415 4.76 17.30 -35.61
CA THR A 415 3.43 17.94 -35.50
C THR A 415 2.30 16.94 -35.72
N ARG A 416 2.44 16.00 -36.66
CA ARG A 416 1.47 14.93 -36.83
C ARG A 416 1.51 13.96 -35.66
N ALA A 417 2.73 13.55 -35.26
CA ALA A 417 2.93 12.65 -34.14
C ALA A 417 2.33 13.19 -32.83
N SER A 418 2.51 14.49 -32.56
CA SER A 418 1.93 15.11 -31.34
C SER A 418 0.40 15.04 -31.32
N LYS A 419 -0.24 15.33 -32.46
CA LYS A 419 -1.71 15.23 -32.59
C LYS A 419 -2.21 13.80 -32.40
N THR A 420 -1.50 12.83 -32.97
CA THR A 420 -1.84 11.41 -32.89
C THR A 420 -1.65 10.90 -31.47
N TYR A 421 -0.57 11.29 -30.78
CA TYR A 421 -0.35 10.93 -29.37
C TYR A 421 -1.38 11.57 -28.45
N VAL A 422 -1.84 12.82 -28.73
CA VAL A 422 -2.93 13.45 -27.98
C VAL A 422 -4.22 12.65 -28.14
N ALA A 423 -4.56 12.22 -29.36
CA ALA A 423 -5.72 11.37 -29.60
C ALA A 423 -5.58 9.99 -28.88
N ALA A 424 -4.37 9.42 -28.85
CA ALA A 424 -4.13 8.20 -28.07
C ALA A 424 -4.33 8.42 -26.56
N LEU A 425 -3.98 9.62 -26.10
CA LEU A 425 -4.15 10.00 -24.71
C LEU A 425 -5.61 10.16 -24.29
N GLU A 426 -6.49 10.54 -25.21
CA GLU A 426 -7.94 10.58 -24.97
C GLU A 426 -8.51 9.19 -24.69
N GLU A 427 -7.92 8.15 -25.31
CA GLU A 427 -8.34 6.76 -25.10
C GLU A 427 -7.80 6.18 -23.79
N ARG A 428 -6.56 6.53 -23.39
CA ARG A 428 -5.93 6.10 -22.13
C ARG A 428 -5.25 7.27 -21.41
N PRO A 429 -6.02 8.00 -20.61
CA PRO A 429 -5.56 9.21 -19.94
C PRO A 429 -4.39 8.99 -18.97
N ASP A 430 -4.21 7.79 -18.46
CA ASP A 430 -3.21 7.42 -17.45
C ASP A 430 -1.94 6.76 -18.00
N ASP A 431 -1.81 6.66 -19.33
CA ASP A 431 -0.64 6.00 -19.92
C ASP A 431 0.64 6.84 -19.76
N ARG A 432 1.47 6.41 -18.80
CA ARG A 432 2.72 7.10 -18.47
C ARG A 432 3.76 7.08 -19.60
N LYS A 433 3.77 6.03 -20.44
CA LYS A 433 4.73 5.94 -21.53
C LYS A 433 4.39 6.95 -22.61
N LEU A 434 3.12 7.07 -22.92
CA LEU A 434 2.62 8.03 -23.88
C LEU A 434 2.84 9.48 -23.42
N LEU A 435 2.55 9.77 -22.14
CA LEU A 435 2.89 11.06 -21.52
C LEU A 435 4.37 11.39 -21.64
N THR A 436 5.23 10.43 -21.36
CA THR A 436 6.69 10.63 -21.47
C THR A 436 7.07 10.94 -22.91
N LYS A 437 6.48 10.27 -23.90
CA LYS A 437 6.71 10.54 -25.33
C LYS A 437 6.24 11.95 -25.71
N LEU A 438 5.04 12.35 -25.29
CA LEU A 438 4.52 13.69 -25.52
C LEU A 438 5.35 14.76 -24.81
N MET A 439 5.75 14.50 -23.56
CA MET A 439 6.63 15.41 -22.83
C MET A 439 7.97 15.58 -23.56
N GLN A 440 8.57 14.49 -24.03
CA GLN A 440 9.80 14.54 -24.79
C GLN A 440 9.61 15.34 -26.08
N LEU A 441 8.56 15.04 -26.83
CA LEU A 441 8.27 15.67 -28.11
C LEU A 441 8.04 17.18 -27.97
N TYR A 442 7.15 17.60 -27.05
CA TYR A 442 6.88 19.01 -26.80
C TYR A 442 8.08 19.71 -26.11
N SER A 443 8.88 18.98 -25.33
CA SER A 443 10.13 19.51 -24.78
C SER A 443 11.14 19.83 -25.87
N GLU A 444 11.29 18.95 -26.88
CA GLU A 444 12.18 19.17 -28.03
C GLU A 444 11.67 20.31 -28.93
N GLU A 445 10.36 20.44 -29.09
CA GLU A 445 9.73 21.54 -29.83
C GLU A 445 9.65 22.85 -29.02
N LYS A 446 9.88 22.77 -27.69
CA LYS A 446 9.69 23.87 -26.72
C LYS A 446 8.25 24.43 -26.70
N ASP A 447 7.28 23.62 -27.07
CA ASP A 447 5.84 23.97 -27.01
C ASP A 447 5.24 23.61 -25.66
N TRP A 448 5.73 24.31 -24.64
CA TRP A 448 5.37 24.06 -23.23
C TRP A 448 3.90 24.32 -22.94
N ALA A 449 3.29 25.26 -23.66
CA ALA A 449 1.87 25.59 -23.46
C ALA A 449 0.95 24.42 -23.82
N LYS A 450 1.21 23.77 -24.95
CA LYS A 450 0.47 22.55 -25.32
C LYS A 450 0.70 21.39 -24.37
N LEU A 451 1.92 21.26 -23.85
CA LEU A 451 2.20 20.26 -22.84
C LEU A 451 1.34 20.45 -21.60
N VAL A 452 1.24 21.68 -21.09
CA VAL A 452 0.38 21.98 -19.93
C VAL A 452 -1.09 21.67 -20.25
N GLU A 453 -1.59 22.08 -21.44
CA GLU A 453 -2.97 21.79 -21.85
C GLU A 453 -3.26 20.27 -21.86
N VAL A 454 -2.34 19.47 -22.39
CA VAL A 454 -2.47 18.01 -22.43
C VAL A 454 -2.49 17.41 -21.03
N VAL A 455 -1.58 17.87 -20.17
CA VAL A 455 -1.52 17.39 -18.78
C VAL A 455 -2.78 17.73 -18.00
N LEU A 456 -3.38 18.91 -18.23
CA LEU A 456 -4.63 19.32 -17.59
C LEU A 456 -5.82 18.48 -18.06
N ARG A 457 -5.92 18.23 -19.37
CA ARG A 457 -6.95 17.32 -19.92
C ARG A 457 -6.86 15.94 -19.29
N LEU A 458 -5.64 15.43 -19.14
CA LEU A 458 -5.41 14.15 -18.47
C LEU A 458 -5.92 14.13 -17.05
N ALA A 459 -5.64 15.19 -16.31
CA ALA A 459 -6.11 15.28 -14.92
C ALA A 459 -7.63 15.21 -14.82
N ASP A 460 -8.35 15.73 -15.83
CA ASP A 460 -9.82 15.72 -15.82
C ASP A 460 -10.40 14.31 -16.04
N PHE A 461 -9.69 13.43 -16.75
CA PHE A 461 -10.14 12.05 -17.03
C PHE A 461 -9.75 11.03 -15.95
N VAL A 462 -8.89 11.38 -15.01
CA VAL A 462 -8.44 10.45 -13.97
C VAL A 462 -9.33 10.56 -12.74
N GLU A 463 -9.91 9.45 -12.30
CA GLU A 463 -10.73 9.40 -11.09
C GLU A 463 -9.90 9.42 -9.81
N ASP A 464 -8.70 8.81 -9.83
CA ASP A 464 -7.80 8.73 -8.66
C ASP A 464 -7.24 10.12 -8.30
N PRO A 465 -7.58 10.66 -7.11
CA PRO A 465 -7.10 11.97 -6.67
C PRO A 465 -5.58 12.07 -6.62
N LYS A 466 -4.89 10.99 -6.25
CA LYS A 466 -3.42 10.98 -6.20
C LYS A 466 -2.78 11.09 -7.59
N GLN A 467 -3.41 10.52 -8.58
CA GLN A 467 -2.96 10.66 -9.96
C GLN A 467 -3.26 12.07 -10.50
N ARG A 468 -4.44 12.61 -10.22
CA ARG A 468 -4.77 14.02 -10.52
C ARG A 468 -3.75 14.98 -9.95
N ALA A 469 -3.39 14.79 -8.67
CA ALA A 469 -2.39 15.59 -8.00
C ALA A 469 -1.05 15.59 -8.74
N LYS A 470 -0.60 14.43 -9.23
CA LYS A 470 0.65 14.32 -10.00
C LYS A 470 0.60 15.05 -11.33
N TYR A 471 -0.52 15.01 -12.04
CA TYR A 471 -0.68 15.77 -13.27
C TYR A 471 -0.68 17.28 -13.02
N MET A 472 -1.41 17.74 -12.00
CA MET A 472 -1.40 19.14 -11.60
C MET A 472 -0.01 19.61 -11.19
N HIS A 473 0.73 18.79 -10.45
CA HIS A 473 2.14 19.05 -10.10
C HIS A 473 3.03 19.16 -11.34
N THR A 474 2.84 18.28 -12.33
CA THR A 474 3.58 18.36 -13.59
C THR A 474 3.27 19.66 -14.35
N ALA A 475 1.99 20.01 -14.44
CA ALA A 475 1.56 21.27 -15.05
C ALA A 475 2.18 22.48 -14.33
N ALA A 476 2.20 22.47 -12.99
CA ALA A 476 2.83 23.52 -12.19
C ALA A 476 4.32 23.67 -12.49
N ILE A 477 5.07 22.57 -12.54
CA ILE A 477 6.51 22.60 -12.84
C ILE A 477 6.76 23.21 -14.23
N VAL A 478 6.01 22.75 -15.23
CA VAL A 478 6.18 23.23 -16.62
C VAL A 478 5.81 24.70 -16.72
N SER A 479 4.69 25.12 -16.15
CA SER A 479 4.25 26.53 -16.15
C SER A 479 5.28 27.43 -15.46
N HIS A 480 5.83 26.99 -14.32
CA HIS A 480 6.84 27.78 -13.62
C HIS A 480 8.16 27.82 -14.35
N ARG A 481 8.75 26.64 -14.64
CA ARG A 481 10.17 26.56 -15.11
C ARG A 481 10.36 26.87 -16.57
N GLN A 482 9.33 26.62 -17.39
CA GLN A 482 9.46 26.73 -18.85
C GLN A 482 8.68 27.91 -19.42
N LEU A 483 7.49 28.20 -18.89
CA LEU A 483 6.66 29.32 -19.36
C LEU A 483 6.90 30.60 -18.54
N GLY A 484 7.43 30.48 -17.32
CA GLY A 484 7.58 31.63 -16.43
C GLY A 484 6.26 32.13 -15.83
N GLU A 485 5.17 31.37 -15.99
CA GLU A 485 3.83 31.72 -15.54
C GLU A 485 3.64 31.35 -14.07
N THR A 486 4.20 32.17 -13.18
CA THR A 486 4.23 31.91 -11.75
C THR A 486 2.84 31.77 -11.13
N ASP A 487 1.88 32.59 -11.54
CA ASP A 487 0.52 32.57 -10.97
C ASP A 487 -0.25 31.32 -11.39
N ALA A 488 -0.14 30.94 -12.66
CA ALA A 488 -0.72 29.69 -13.15
C ALA A 488 -0.11 28.47 -12.43
N ALA A 489 1.21 28.47 -12.26
CA ALA A 489 1.92 27.40 -11.55
C ALA A 489 1.45 27.27 -10.09
N LEU A 490 1.30 28.38 -9.37
CA LEU A 490 0.75 28.37 -8.01
C LEU A 490 -0.67 27.80 -7.98
N GLY A 491 -1.52 28.18 -8.91
CA GLY A 491 -2.87 27.62 -9.03
C GLY A 491 -2.86 26.11 -9.28
N PHE A 492 -1.92 25.60 -10.05
CA PHE A 492 -1.78 24.17 -10.28
C PHE A 492 -1.19 23.43 -9.07
N TYR A 493 -0.24 24.02 -8.33
CA TYR A 493 0.23 23.48 -7.06
C TYR A 493 -0.90 23.38 -6.03
N ASP A 494 -1.71 24.43 -5.90
CA ASP A 494 -2.85 24.43 -4.97
C ASP A 494 -3.83 23.30 -5.32
N ARG A 495 -4.20 23.16 -6.59
CA ARG A 495 -5.06 22.07 -7.04
C ARG A 495 -4.43 20.70 -6.84
N ALA A 496 -3.11 20.57 -7.02
CA ALA A 496 -2.40 19.33 -6.73
C ALA A 496 -2.51 18.96 -5.25
N LEU A 497 -2.36 19.93 -4.36
CA LEU A 497 -2.45 19.74 -2.92
C LEU A 497 -3.91 19.57 -2.42
N GLU A 498 -4.90 20.11 -3.11
CA GLU A 498 -6.32 19.81 -2.87
C GLU A 498 -6.64 18.33 -3.16
N PHE A 499 -6.09 17.77 -4.25
CA PHE A 499 -6.28 16.38 -4.61
C PHE A 499 -5.44 15.41 -3.75
N ASP A 500 -4.20 15.77 -3.43
CA ASP A 500 -3.33 14.98 -2.56
C ASP A 500 -2.49 15.90 -1.66
N PRO A 501 -3.00 16.23 -0.47
CA PRO A 501 -2.24 17.03 0.50
C PRO A 501 -0.90 16.42 0.90
N THR A 502 -0.71 15.11 0.68
CA THR A 502 0.53 14.40 1.07
C THR A 502 1.64 14.44 0.02
N LEU A 503 1.41 15.09 -1.11
CA LEU A 503 2.39 15.20 -2.21
C LEU A 503 3.53 16.14 -1.83
N ALA A 504 4.53 15.59 -1.11
CA ALA A 504 5.62 16.37 -0.51
C ALA A 504 6.36 17.28 -1.50
N LYS A 505 6.60 16.80 -2.73
CA LYS A 505 7.30 17.61 -3.75
C LYS A 505 6.51 18.84 -4.18
N ALA A 506 5.22 18.69 -4.39
CA ALA A 506 4.36 19.82 -4.75
C ALA A 506 4.29 20.84 -3.61
N LEU A 507 4.21 20.35 -2.38
CA LEU A 507 4.18 21.17 -1.18
C LEU A 507 5.47 21.98 -1.01
N ASP A 508 6.62 21.33 -1.14
CA ASP A 508 7.93 22.02 -1.02
C ASP A 508 8.14 23.06 -2.13
N GLU A 509 7.81 22.71 -3.40
CA GLU A 509 7.95 23.62 -4.54
C GLU A 509 6.94 24.78 -4.47
N ALA A 510 5.72 24.56 -4.01
CA ALA A 510 4.72 25.61 -3.79
C ALA A 510 5.16 26.59 -2.69
N ILE A 511 5.73 26.09 -1.60
CA ILE A 511 6.29 26.93 -0.52
C ILE A 511 7.41 27.83 -1.07
N GLU A 512 8.36 27.25 -1.81
CA GLU A 512 9.46 28.03 -2.38
C GLU A 512 8.97 29.08 -3.39
N LEU A 513 8.03 28.72 -4.23
CA LEU A 513 7.49 29.63 -5.23
C LEU A 513 6.72 30.80 -4.59
N ARG A 514 5.89 30.53 -3.58
CA ARG A 514 5.20 31.54 -2.79
C ARG A 514 6.16 32.43 -2.02
N ARG A 515 7.25 31.85 -1.50
CA ARG A 515 8.31 32.59 -0.80
C ARG A 515 9.00 33.59 -1.73
N THR A 516 9.35 33.17 -2.95
CA THR A 516 9.96 34.05 -3.95
C THR A 516 9.01 35.14 -4.43
N LYS A 517 7.72 34.88 -4.42
CA LYS A 517 6.69 35.86 -4.77
C LYS A 517 6.37 36.84 -3.65
N GLY A 518 6.77 36.54 -2.41
CA GLY A 518 6.41 37.33 -1.23
C GLY A 518 5.01 37.07 -0.70
N ASP A 519 4.39 35.94 -1.08
CA ASP A 519 3.10 35.49 -0.55
C ASP A 519 3.30 34.77 0.79
N HIS A 520 3.53 35.55 1.83
CA HIS A 520 3.88 35.05 3.15
C HIS A 520 2.74 34.31 3.84
N GLU A 521 1.48 34.73 3.65
CA GLU A 521 0.30 34.05 4.17
C GLU A 521 0.11 32.68 3.50
N GLY A 522 0.35 32.59 2.19
CA GLY A 522 0.31 31.32 1.47
C GLY A 522 1.43 30.37 1.91
N VAL A 523 2.61 30.87 2.21
CA VAL A 523 3.71 30.08 2.79
C VAL A 523 3.34 29.55 4.16
N GLU A 524 2.75 30.39 5.02
CA GLU A 524 2.29 30.00 6.36
C GLU A 524 1.30 28.82 6.30
N LYS A 525 0.26 28.96 5.47
CA LYS A 525 -0.75 27.91 5.29
C LYS A 525 -0.14 26.57 4.89
N LEU A 526 0.77 26.59 3.91
CA LEU A 526 1.40 25.35 3.45
C LEU A 526 2.39 24.78 4.44
N LEU A 527 3.12 25.60 5.19
CA LEU A 527 3.99 25.12 6.27
C LEU A 527 3.17 24.49 7.41
N ASN A 528 1.99 25.04 7.73
CA ASN A 528 1.09 24.44 8.70
C ASN A 528 0.55 23.08 8.23
N VAL A 529 0.22 22.92 6.94
CA VAL A 529 -0.12 21.62 6.37
C VAL A 529 1.06 20.64 6.52
N GLN A 530 2.27 21.09 6.23
CA GLN A 530 3.48 20.28 6.37
C GLN A 530 3.75 19.86 7.83
N LEU A 531 3.46 20.75 8.77
CA LEU A 531 3.59 20.49 10.19
C LEU A 531 2.61 19.40 10.66
N GLU A 532 1.34 19.48 10.24
CA GLU A 532 0.32 18.49 10.58
C GLU A 532 0.64 17.11 9.97
N GLN A 533 1.19 17.07 8.77
CA GLN A 533 1.68 15.82 8.18
C GLN A 533 2.85 15.23 8.99
N ALA A 534 3.81 16.06 9.41
CA ALA A 534 4.93 15.62 10.22
C ALA A 534 4.48 15.11 11.60
N LYS A 535 3.49 15.77 12.22
CA LYS A 535 2.85 15.32 13.48
C LYS A 535 2.19 13.96 13.32
N THR A 536 1.40 13.78 12.26
CA THR A 536 0.70 12.53 11.97
C THR A 536 1.67 11.38 11.71
N ALA A 537 2.80 11.66 11.05
CA ALA A 537 3.86 10.70 10.78
C ALA A 537 4.78 10.45 11.99
N GLY A 538 4.71 11.26 13.04
CA GLY A 538 5.62 11.20 14.18
C GLY A 538 7.06 11.59 13.85
N ASP A 539 7.28 12.31 12.75
CA ASP A 539 8.60 12.74 12.26
C ASP A 539 9.08 14.00 13.00
N ARG A 540 9.75 13.79 14.12
CA ARG A 540 10.28 14.87 14.95
C ARG A 540 11.25 15.79 14.20
N THR A 541 12.10 15.23 13.37
CA THR A 541 13.11 16.01 12.62
C THR A 541 12.43 16.96 11.64
N ARG A 542 11.41 16.46 10.95
CA ARG A 542 10.63 17.30 10.03
C ARG A 542 9.81 18.35 10.78
N MET A 543 9.21 17.99 11.93
CA MET A 543 8.48 18.94 12.77
C MET A 543 9.37 20.12 13.20
N VAL A 544 10.56 19.84 13.68
CA VAL A 544 11.53 20.87 14.08
C VAL A 544 11.86 21.79 12.90
N LYS A 545 12.20 21.21 11.75
CA LYS A 545 12.54 21.99 10.56
C LYS A 545 11.41 22.91 10.10
N VAL A 546 10.18 22.43 10.12
CA VAL A 546 9.02 23.23 9.71
C VAL A 546 8.70 24.31 10.73
N LEU A 547 8.81 24.01 12.02
CA LEU A 547 8.62 24.99 13.08
C LEU A 547 9.67 26.11 13.03
N ASP A 548 10.92 25.77 12.73
CA ASP A 548 11.97 26.78 12.50
C ASP A 548 11.67 27.68 11.28
N GLN A 549 11.10 27.10 10.22
CA GLN A 549 10.68 27.87 9.04
C GLN A 549 9.50 28.80 9.35
N LEU A 550 8.52 28.32 10.13
CA LEU A 550 7.39 29.13 10.59
C LEU A 550 7.88 30.26 11.49
N GLY A 551 8.73 29.97 12.46
CA GLY A 551 9.34 30.99 13.33
C GLY A 551 10.07 32.07 12.54
N ALA A 552 10.85 31.66 11.53
CA ALA A 552 11.56 32.61 10.67
C ALA A 552 10.60 33.44 9.80
N LEU A 553 9.50 32.85 9.31
CA LEU A 553 8.46 33.53 8.55
C LEU A 553 7.75 34.58 9.40
N TYR A 554 7.31 34.22 10.58
CA TYR A 554 6.64 35.12 11.52
C TYR A 554 7.55 36.27 11.93
N GLN A 555 8.83 35.96 12.25
CA GLN A 555 9.77 36.97 12.68
C GLN A 555 10.14 37.97 11.57
N LYS A 556 10.47 37.46 10.36
CA LYS A 556 11.13 38.30 9.34
C LYS A 556 10.17 38.85 8.30
N SER A 557 9.05 38.17 8.06
CA SER A 557 8.18 38.49 6.92
C SER A 557 6.80 38.99 7.37
N LEU A 558 6.22 38.36 8.38
CA LEU A 558 4.88 38.74 8.88
C LEU A 558 4.95 39.73 10.05
N ASN A 559 6.13 39.89 10.66
CA ASN A 559 6.35 40.75 11.80
C ASN A 559 5.44 40.41 13.00
N GLU A 560 5.27 39.12 13.27
CA GLU A 560 4.48 38.59 14.36
C GLU A 560 5.39 37.89 15.38
N PRO A 561 6.01 38.64 16.29
CA PRO A 561 7.02 38.11 17.19
C PRO A 561 6.46 37.07 18.18
N GLU A 562 5.20 37.18 18.60
CA GLU A 562 4.55 36.19 19.48
C GLU A 562 4.44 34.83 18.80
N MET A 563 3.95 34.79 17.56
CA MET A 563 3.85 33.57 16.79
C MET A 563 5.22 32.97 16.47
N ALA A 564 6.23 33.82 16.26
CA ALA A 564 7.60 33.38 16.07
C ALA A 564 8.14 32.70 17.33
N ILE A 565 7.88 33.25 18.52
CA ILE A 565 8.26 32.68 19.80
C ILE A 565 7.61 31.33 19.99
N ASP A 566 6.29 31.20 19.77
CA ASP A 566 5.55 29.97 19.93
C ASP A 566 6.09 28.85 19.01
N ALA A 567 6.38 29.19 17.78
CA ALA A 567 6.94 28.25 16.82
C ALA A 567 8.35 27.78 17.21
N TYR A 568 9.23 28.69 17.63
CA TYR A 568 10.58 28.32 18.07
C TYR A 568 10.58 27.61 19.42
N GLU A 569 9.69 27.94 20.36
CA GLU A 569 9.50 27.20 21.62
C GLU A 569 9.08 25.75 21.35
N ALA A 570 8.12 25.57 20.45
CA ALA A 570 7.68 24.24 20.05
C ALA A 570 8.83 23.44 19.42
N ALA A 571 9.63 24.06 18.55
CA ALA A 571 10.82 23.42 17.96
C ALA A 571 11.87 23.08 19.04
N GLN A 572 12.11 24.00 20.00
CA GLN A 572 13.06 23.80 21.10
C GLN A 572 12.66 22.67 22.03
N ALA A 573 11.36 22.44 22.23
CA ALA A 573 10.86 21.33 23.03
C ALA A 573 11.21 19.95 22.44
N PHE A 574 11.29 19.85 21.11
CA PHE A 574 11.70 18.62 20.41
C PHE A 574 13.22 18.47 20.31
N ASP A 575 13.95 19.56 20.21
CA ASP A 575 15.41 19.59 20.11
C ASP A 575 16.00 20.65 21.07
N PRO A 576 16.15 20.32 22.36
CA PRO A 576 16.62 21.26 23.38
C PRO A 576 18.07 21.70 23.23
N GLU A 577 18.87 20.95 22.45
CA GLU A 577 20.32 21.20 22.33
C GLU A 577 20.66 22.16 21.17
N ASP A 578 19.67 22.61 20.38
CA ASP A 578 19.89 23.57 19.29
C ASP A 578 20.26 24.95 19.83
N ARG A 579 21.53 25.30 19.68
CA ARG A 579 22.07 26.55 20.20
C ARG A 579 21.63 27.79 19.42
N PRO A 580 21.69 27.79 18.09
CA PRO A 580 21.22 28.92 17.29
C PRO A 580 19.77 29.30 17.63
N ARG A 581 18.89 28.33 17.75
CA ARG A 581 17.49 28.57 18.10
C ARG A 581 17.33 29.13 19.52
N ALA A 582 18.08 28.59 20.47
CA ALA A 582 18.05 29.08 21.84
C ALA A 582 18.54 30.54 21.93
N GLU A 583 19.55 30.92 21.14
CA GLU A 583 20.02 32.32 21.07
C GLU A 583 18.98 33.23 20.41
N LEU A 584 18.35 32.78 19.36
CA LEU A 584 17.29 33.51 18.66
C LEU A 584 16.05 33.73 19.56
N LEU A 585 15.64 32.70 20.29
CA LEU A 585 14.57 32.82 21.29
C LEU A 585 14.92 33.82 22.40
N ALA A 586 16.17 33.79 22.85
CA ALA A 586 16.63 34.73 23.87
C ALA A 586 16.57 36.19 23.38
N GLU A 587 16.83 36.45 22.10
CA GLU A 587 16.69 37.78 21.47
C GLU A 587 15.21 38.17 21.32
N LEU A 588 14.37 37.24 20.88
CA LEU A 588 12.92 37.48 20.73
C LEU A 588 12.24 37.80 22.07
N TYR A 589 12.55 37.03 23.12
CA TYR A 589 12.01 37.33 24.44
C TYR A 589 12.44 38.73 24.96
N ALA A 590 13.61 39.20 24.55
CA ALA A 590 14.09 40.52 24.91
C ALA A 590 13.39 41.67 24.16
N SER A 591 12.56 41.40 23.20
CA SER A 591 11.82 42.41 22.44
C SER A 591 10.60 42.96 23.20
N ASP A 592 10.01 42.16 24.11
CA ASP A 592 8.90 42.59 24.98
C ASP A 592 9.18 42.20 26.43
N VAL A 593 9.65 43.22 27.20
CA VAL A 593 10.02 43.08 28.59
C VAL A 593 8.82 42.84 29.50
N THR A 594 7.65 43.34 29.12
CA THR A 594 6.44 43.20 29.94
C THR A 594 5.92 41.76 29.97
N GLN A 595 5.99 41.09 28.84
CA GLN A 595 5.42 39.77 28.69
C GLN A 595 6.46 38.66 28.92
N TYR A 596 7.70 38.83 28.48
CA TYR A 596 8.66 37.73 28.39
C TYR A 596 9.90 37.87 29.27
N LEU A 597 9.92 38.79 30.29
CA LEU A 597 11.09 39.04 31.15
C LEU A 597 11.69 37.75 31.75
N ASP A 598 10.85 36.90 32.32
CA ASP A 598 11.31 35.66 32.96
C ASP A 598 11.86 34.65 31.95
N LYS A 599 11.26 34.57 30.74
CA LYS A 599 11.76 33.72 29.67
C LYS A 599 13.07 34.28 29.12
N ALA A 600 13.16 35.58 28.88
CA ALA A 600 14.38 36.26 28.45
C ALA A 600 15.54 36.02 29.44
N PHE A 601 15.25 36.18 30.74
CA PHE A 601 16.24 35.94 31.78
C PHE A 601 16.71 34.47 31.76
N LYS A 602 15.81 33.50 31.78
CA LYS A 602 16.14 32.06 31.77
C LYS A 602 16.96 31.67 30.52
N ALA A 603 16.60 32.20 29.39
CA ALA A 603 17.34 31.94 28.13
C ALA A 603 18.75 32.53 28.17
N GLN A 604 18.90 33.79 28.62
CA GLN A 604 20.19 34.43 28.77
C GLN A 604 21.05 33.76 29.86
N ALA A 605 20.45 33.30 30.94
CA ALA A 605 21.16 32.54 32.00
C ALA A 605 21.73 31.22 31.44
N GLN A 606 21.00 30.52 30.57
CA GLN A 606 21.53 29.33 29.89
C GLN A 606 22.68 29.65 28.93
N ILE A 607 22.60 30.75 28.22
CA ILE A 607 23.67 31.22 27.33
C ILE A 607 24.91 31.53 28.16
N LEU A 608 24.75 32.25 29.29
CA LEU A 608 25.84 32.59 30.20
C LEU A 608 26.46 31.37 30.88
N ARG A 609 25.69 30.34 31.23
CA ARG A 609 26.25 29.06 31.73
C ARG A 609 27.22 28.42 30.73
N ARG A 610 26.95 28.55 29.43
CA ARG A 610 27.80 28.02 28.35
C ARG A 610 28.96 28.96 28.01
N ASN A 611 28.70 30.26 28.01
CA ASN A 611 29.69 31.32 27.77
C ASN A 611 29.62 32.42 28.84
N PRO A 612 30.27 32.24 30.02
CA PRO A 612 30.16 33.10 31.17
C PRO A 612 30.68 34.54 30.97
N TYR A 613 31.44 34.77 29.89
CA TYR A 613 32.04 36.06 29.63
C TYR A 613 31.41 36.75 28.42
N ARG A 614 30.22 36.36 27.99
CA ARG A 614 29.49 37.00 26.90
C ARG A 614 28.89 38.33 27.37
N VAL A 615 29.58 39.39 26.99
CA VAL A 615 29.26 40.78 27.41
C VAL A 615 27.85 41.18 26.99
N GLU A 616 27.44 40.81 25.77
CA GLU A 616 26.14 41.15 25.19
C GLU A 616 24.99 40.66 26.10
N SER A 617 25.13 39.47 26.70
CA SER A 617 24.12 38.92 27.60
C SER A 617 23.97 39.69 28.91
N TYR A 618 25.09 40.14 29.49
CA TYR A 618 25.04 40.98 30.71
C TYR A 618 24.41 42.34 30.38
N LYS A 619 24.78 42.97 29.28
CA LYS A 619 24.24 44.27 28.91
C LYS A 619 22.77 44.20 28.56
N LEU A 620 22.36 43.14 27.86
CA LEU A 620 20.95 42.87 27.55
C LEU A 620 20.12 42.69 28.86
N LEU A 621 20.54 41.78 29.70
CA LEU A 621 19.88 41.56 30.99
C LEU A 621 19.82 42.84 31.82
N ARG A 622 20.91 43.62 31.90
CA ARG A 622 20.89 44.91 32.62
C ARG A 622 19.82 45.83 32.05
N ARG A 623 19.71 45.97 30.73
CA ARG A 623 18.67 46.78 30.09
C ARG A 623 17.27 46.25 30.44
N LEU A 624 17.03 44.97 30.27
CA LEU A 624 15.74 44.33 30.61
C LEU A 624 15.32 44.58 32.07
N PHE A 625 16.24 44.38 33.05
CA PHE A 625 15.93 44.64 34.45
C PHE A 625 15.74 46.11 34.76
N THR A 626 16.42 47.01 34.04
CA THR A 626 16.19 48.46 34.16
C THR A 626 14.79 48.83 33.69
N GLU A 627 14.38 48.36 32.54
CA GLU A 627 13.03 48.54 31.97
C GLU A 627 11.95 47.94 32.87
N ALA A 628 12.22 46.78 33.47
CA ALA A 628 11.33 46.11 34.42
C ALA A 628 11.34 46.71 35.82
N LYS A 629 12.11 47.81 36.05
CA LYS A 629 12.27 48.47 37.35
C LYS A 629 12.81 47.56 38.47
N ARG A 630 13.61 46.54 38.12
CA ARG A 630 14.31 45.65 39.05
C ARG A 630 15.73 46.22 39.30
N ALA A 631 15.83 47.31 40.03
CA ALA A 631 17.07 48.07 40.26
C ALA A 631 18.20 47.21 40.87
N ASP A 632 17.90 46.34 41.83
CA ASP A 632 18.88 45.47 42.49
C ASP A 632 19.50 44.47 41.51
N ALA A 633 18.68 43.81 40.65
CA ALA A 633 19.16 42.90 39.63
C ALA A 633 20.03 43.63 38.57
N ALA A 634 19.59 44.83 38.13
CA ALA A 634 20.37 45.65 37.22
C ALA A 634 21.74 46.07 37.82
N TRP A 635 21.76 46.38 39.16
CA TRP A 635 22.97 46.67 39.88
C TRP A 635 23.94 45.49 39.97
N CYS A 636 23.44 44.29 40.26
CA CYS A 636 24.23 43.06 40.26
C CYS A 636 24.91 42.80 38.91
N LEU A 637 24.22 43.09 37.78
CA LEU A 637 24.81 43.00 36.46
C LEU A 637 25.90 44.04 36.22
N CYS A 638 25.71 45.29 36.66
CA CYS A 638 26.75 46.32 36.64
C CYS A 638 27.96 45.94 37.46
N GLN A 639 27.76 45.32 38.64
CA GLN A 639 28.81 44.77 39.47
C GLN A 639 29.62 43.71 38.73
N ALA A 640 28.95 42.75 38.07
CA ALA A 640 29.61 41.71 37.29
C ALA A 640 30.40 42.30 36.11
N LEU A 641 29.82 43.24 35.34
CA LEU A 641 30.52 43.93 34.25
C LEU A 641 31.75 44.71 34.72
N SER A 642 31.63 45.41 35.89
CA SER A 642 32.72 46.14 36.50
C SER A 642 33.90 45.23 36.88
N VAL A 643 33.62 44.12 37.55
CA VAL A 643 34.62 43.12 37.99
C VAL A 643 35.29 42.45 36.77
N MET A 644 34.61 42.30 35.66
CA MET A 644 35.20 41.82 34.41
C MET A 644 35.94 42.88 33.60
N ASN A 645 35.93 44.14 34.04
CA ASN A 645 36.46 45.34 33.33
C ASN A 645 35.77 45.59 31.98
N LEU A 646 34.46 45.32 31.89
CA LEU A 646 33.63 45.44 30.70
C LEU A 646 32.48 46.44 30.87
N ALA A 647 32.40 47.11 32.04
CA ALA A 647 31.36 48.07 32.33
C ALA A 647 31.60 49.39 31.55
N GLU A 648 30.50 49.97 31.05
CA GLU A 648 30.49 51.33 30.51
C GLU A 648 30.50 52.38 31.64
N PRO A 649 30.81 53.62 31.35
CA PRO A 649 30.91 54.64 32.37
C PRO A 649 29.65 54.89 33.19
N ASP A 650 28.45 54.64 32.66
CA ASP A 650 27.19 54.77 33.37
C ASP A 650 26.94 53.51 34.27
N GLU A 651 27.33 52.34 33.78
CA GLU A 651 27.25 51.09 34.56
C GLU A 651 28.20 51.10 35.74
N GLU A 652 29.42 51.57 35.52
CA GLU A 652 30.43 51.73 36.55
C GLU A 652 30.00 52.77 37.60
N ARG A 653 29.40 53.91 37.17
CA ARG A 653 28.85 54.90 38.11
C ARG A 653 27.67 54.34 38.94
N PHE A 654 26.77 53.57 38.29
CA PHE A 654 25.64 52.99 38.98
C PHE A 654 26.09 51.95 40.02
N TYR A 655 27.07 51.10 39.63
CA TYR A 655 27.69 50.14 40.57
C TYR A 655 28.31 50.85 41.77
N LYS A 656 29.22 51.83 41.55
CA LYS A 656 29.95 52.51 42.60
C LYS A 656 29.05 53.35 43.54
N ARG A 657 27.97 53.91 43.01
CA ARG A 657 27.02 54.69 43.79
C ARG A 657 26.34 53.89 44.91
N HIS A 658 26.07 52.62 44.65
CA HIS A 658 25.34 51.76 45.56
C HIS A 658 26.22 50.65 46.20
N ARG A 659 27.51 50.71 45.92
CA ARG A 659 28.51 49.85 46.57
C ARG A 659 28.61 50.23 48.05
N ALA A 660 28.45 49.24 48.94
CA ALA A 660 28.63 49.46 50.35
C ALA A 660 30.11 49.51 50.80
N ASP A 661 30.43 50.31 51.72
CA ASP A 661 31.81 50.40 52.29
C ASP A 661 32.07 49.35 53.40
N SER A 662 31.04 48.62 53.80
CA SER A 662 31.13 47.56 54.85
C SER A 662 30.20 46.40 54.44
N ALA A 663 30.36 45.26 55.12
CA ALA A 663 29.42 44.19 55.01
C ALA A 663 28.00 44.64 55.40
N ALA A 664 27.01 44.34 54.56
CA ALA A 664 25.61 44.73 54.84
C ALA A 664 25.07 43.98 56.03
N ALA A 665 24.26 44.67 56.79
CA ALA A 665 23.58 44.07 57.96
C ALA A 665 22.38 43.29 57.47
N ALA A 666 22.48 41.98 57.29
CA ALA A 666 21.37 41.12 56.96
C ALA A 666 20.29 41.12 58.07
N GLN A 667 19.04 41.23 57.69
CA GLN A 667 17.88 41.30 58.54
C GLN A 667 17.20 39.95 58.79
N ALA A 668 17.64 38.88 58.12
CA ALA A 668 17.06 37.56 58.22
C ALA A 668 18.10 36.45 58.32
N VAL A 669 17.65 35.28 58.76
CA VAL A 669 18.43 34.03 58.87
C VAL A 669 18.04 33.08 57.74
N LEU A 670 19.03 32.41 57.15
CA LEU A 670 18.81 31.42 56.11
C LEU A 670 18.21 30.12 56.66
N GLY A 671 17.07 29.69 56.11
CA GLY A 671 16.49 28.38 56.36
C GLY A 671 16.97 27.30 55.37
N GLU A 672 16.48 26.09 55.51
CA GLU A 672 16.89 24.98 54.65
C GLU A 672 16.52 25.20 53.16
N ASP A 673 15.39 25.87 52.84
CA ASP A 673 15.01 26.20 51.46
C ASP A 673 15.96 27.26 50.88
N ASP A 674 16.43 28.20 51.67
CA ASP A 674 17.39 29.20 51.24
C ASP A 674 18.75 28.55 50.95
N TRP A 675 19.14 27.58 51.78
CA TRP A 675 20.33 26.78 51.55
C TRP A 675 20.22 25.91 50.27
N ALA A 676 19.02 25.42 49.94
CA ALA A 676 18.81 24.72 48.69
C ALA A 676 19.04 25.66 47.49
N SER A 677 18.62 26.94 47.59
CA SER A 677 18.86 27.96 46.56
C SER A 677 20.32 28.43 46.51
N LEU A 678 21.00 28.48 47.64
CA LEU A 678 22.41 28.86 47.75
C LEU A 678 23.35 27.75 47.24
N ALA A 679 22.96 26.48 47.45
CA ALA A 679 23.80 25.35 47.08
C ALA A 679 24.04 25.32 45.56
N HIS A 680 25.24 24.90 45.16
CA HIS A 680 25.53 24.66 43.75
C HIS A 680 24.70 23.45 43.24
N ALA A 681 24.21 23.52 42.01
CA ALA A 681 23.33 22.50 41.43
C ALA A 681 23.93 21.08 41.40
N ASP A 682 25.24 20.96 41.43
CA ASP A 682 25.96 19.69 41.45
C ASP A 682 26.16 19.11 42.86
N VAL A 683 25.64 19.72 43.90
CA VAL A 683 25.61 19.16 45.27
C VAL A 683 24.55 18.07 45.30
N ASP A 684 24.97 16.82 45.14
CA ASP A 684 24.06 15.67 45.25
C ASP A 684 23.47 15.53 46.66
N PRO A 685 22.16 15.63 46.84
CA PRO A 685 21.53 15.58 48.14
C PRO A 685 21.61 14.20 48.79
N LEU A 686 21.67 13.09 48.04
CA LEU A 686 21.80 11.76 48.62
C LEU A 686 23.22 11.49 49.10
N LEU A 687 24.24 11.88 48.30
CA LEU A 687 25.63 11.81 48.73
C LEU A 687 25.84 12.65 50.01
N THR A 688 25.33 13.87 50.00
CA THR A 688 25.43 14.76 51.15
C THR A 688 24.80 14.15 52.41
N ARG A 689 23.62 13.55 52.33
CA ARG A 689 22.95 12.87 53.46
C ARG A 689 23.71 11.63 53.92
N ILE A 690 24.28 10.85 53.01
CA ILE A 690 25.10 9.68 53.39
C ILE A 690 26.36 10.15 54.11
N PHE A 691 27.08 11.13 53.55
CA PHE A 691 28.27 11.67 54.20
C PHE A 691 27.92 12.36 55.52
N ALA A 692 26.77 13.03 55.66
CA ALA A 692 26.29 13.58 56.90
C ALA A 692 26.11 12.50 58.00
N MET A 693 25.59 11.33 57.61
CA MET A 693 25.43 10.20 58.56
C MET A 693 26.76 9.62 59.00
N ILE A 694 27.72 9.46 58.07
CA ILE A 694 29.00 8.82 58.37
C ILE A 694 30.06 9.80 58.84
N GLN A 695 29.82 11.12 58.74
CA GLN A 695 30.77 12.18 59.19
C GLN A 695 31.27 12.03 60.63
N PRO A 696 30.41 11.75 61.60
CA PRO A 696 30.89 11.56 62.95
C PRO A 696 31.92 10.42 63.13
N THR A 697 31.72 9.33 62.41
CA THR A 697 32.65 8.22 62.40
C THR A 697 33.97 8.58 61.67
N ILE A 698 33.87 9.33 60.53
CA ILE A 698 35.08 9.81 59.86
C ILE A 698 35.90 10.73 60.74
N ILE A 699 35.19 11.65 61.40
CA ILE A 699 35.85 12.55 62.38
C ILE A 699 36.63 11.75 63.40
N ARG A 700 35.98 10.82 64.13
CA ARG A 700 36.69 9.99 65.18
C ARG A 700 37.84 9.15 64.60
N ALA A 701 37.68 8.67 63.38
CA ALA A 701 38.71 7.83 62.76
C ALA A 701 39.92 8.61 62.20
N ARG A 702 39.77 9.93 61.99
CA ARG A 702 40.77 10.75 61.30
C ARG A 702 41.34 11.89 62.17
N THR A 703 40.80 12.13 63.35
CA THR A 703 41.20 13.25 64.17
C THR A 703 41.52 12.80 65.61
N GLN A 704 41.91 13.74 66.42
CA GLN A 704 42.17 13.55 67.87
C GLN A 704 41.22 14.38 68.68
N THR A 705 41.20 14.18 70.05
CA THR A 705 40.45 15.07 70.95
C THR A 705 41.10 16.45 71.02
N LEU A 706 40.32 17.48 71.42
CA LEU A 706 40.83 18.82 71.58
C LEU A 706 41.98 18.83 72.59
N GLU A 707 41.84 18.10 73.73
CA GLU A 707 42.86 18.01 74.79
C GLU A 707 44.14 17.38 74.21
N GLN A 708 44.05 16.31 73.40
CA GLN A 708 45.26 15.69 72.83
C GLN A 708 45.94 16.62 71.83
N MET A 709 45.25 17.60 71.27
CA MET A 709 45.79 18.62 70.40
C MET A 709 46.24 19.89 71.17
N GLY A 710 46.11 19.91 72.49
CA GLY A 710 46.48 21.03 73.31
C GLY A 710 45.50 22.17 73.45
N TYR A 711 44.20 21.89 73.11
CA TYR A 711 43.12 22.87 73.19
C TYR A 711 42.16 22.45 74.34
N ASP A 712 41.85 23.32 75.24
CA ASP A 712 40.83 23.11 76.28
C ASP A 712 39.56 23.88 75.91
N PRO A 713 38.41 23.22 75.79
CA PRO A 713 37.11 23.88 75.45
C PRO A 713 36.78 25.08 76.41
N ARG A 714 37.30 25.11 77.64
CA ARG A 714 37.05 26.23 78.54
C ARG A 714 37.69 27.52 78.04
N TYR A 715 38.70 27.45 77.22
CA TYR A 715 39.39 28.62 76.68
C TYR A 715 38.91 28.99 75.27
N ALA A 716 37.84 28.40 74.85
CA ALA A 716 37.19 28.77 73.53
C ALA A 716 36.69 30.24 73.65
N ILE A 717 36.89 30.96 72.57
CA ILE A 717 36.39 32.32 72.41
C ILE A 717 34.91 32.25 72.16
N ASP A 718 34.12 33.05 72.89
CA ASP A 718 32.73 33.32 72.47
C ASP A 718 32.72 34.51 71.51
N PRO A 719 32.42 34.28 70.17
CA PRO A 719 32.45 35.36 69.22
C PRO A 719 31.45 36.49 69.57
N SER A 720 30.36 36.20 70.25
CA SER A 720 29.35 37.21 70.63
C SER A 720 29.85 38.21 71.66
N GLN A 721 30.79 37.80 72.49
CA GLN A 721 31.33 38.59 73.58
C GLN A 721 32.69 39.21 73.24
N ASN A 722 33.32 38.81 72.22
CA ASN A 722 34.64 39.23 71.80
C ASN A 722 34.61 40.45 70.89
N PRO A 723 35.26 41.58 71.22
CA PRO A 723 35.15 42.83 70.44
C PRO A 723 35.99 42.85 69.14
N SER A 724 36.76 41.82 68.87
CA SER A 724 37.60 41.81 67.65
C SER A 724 36.80 41.78 66.39
N PRO A 725 37.19 42.47 65.30
CA PRO A 725 36.44 42.48 64.03
C PRO A 725 36.18 41.09 63.46
N VAL A 726 37.15 40.18 63.58
CA VAL A 726 37.01 38.81 63.12
C VAL A 726 35.97 38.02 63.93
N SER A 727 35.93 38.19 65.26
CA SER A 727 34.94 37.53 66.10
C SER A 727 33.55 38.07 65.86
N GLN A 728 33.38 39.34 65.67
CA GLN A 728 32.09 39.97 65.34
C GLN A 728 31.62 39.53 63.96
N THR A 729 32.52 39.42 62.95
CA THR A 729 32.20 38.92 61.62
C THR A 729 31.80 37.44 61.63
N LEU A 730 32.48 36.62 62.48
CA LEU A 730 32.09 35.21 62.64
C LEU A 730 30.73 35.09 63.32
N PHE A 731 30.42 35.88 64.32
CA PHE A 731 29.11 35.89 64.94
C PHE A 731 28.02 36.32 63.99
N TYR A 732 28.25 37.40 63.27
CA TYR A 732 27.35 37.85 62.22
C TYR A 732 27.11 36.77 61.12
N ALA A 733 28.19 36.22 60.54
CA ALA A 733 28.13 35.20 59.51
C ALA A 733 27.37 33.95 59.95
N GLN A 734 27.65 33.49 61.22
CA GLN A 734 26.94 32.35 61.81
C GLN A 734 25.47 32.64 61.99
N GLY A 735 25.07 33.81 62.44
CA GLY A 735 23.69 34.23 62.64
C GLY A 735 22.95 34.25 61.30
N VAL A 736 23.50 34.90 60.33
CA VAL A 736 22.87 34.96 58.96
C VAL A 736 22.75 33.58 58.31
N LEU A 737 23.79 32.76 58.40
CA LEU A 737 23.78 31.42 57.78
C LEU A 737 22.91 30.40 58.55
N GLY A 738 22.46 30.76 59.82
CA GLY A 738 21.65 29.86 60.63
C GLY A 738 22.38 28.59 61.08
N LEU A 739 23.69 28.65 61.15
CA LEU A 739 24.50 27.48 61.49
C LEU A 739 24.78 27.39 62.98
N PRO A 740 24.89 26.17 63.56
CA PRO A 740 25.32 26.03 64.97
C PRO A 740 26.73 26.57 65.17
N PRO A 741 27.03 27.22 66.26
CA PRO A 741 28.32 27.81 66.52
C PRO A 741 29.43 26.75 66.73
N PRO A 742 30.48 26.76 65.87
CA PRO A 742 31.65 25.96 66.13
C PRO A 742 32.45 26.59 67.36
N LEU A 743 33.23 25.74 68.01
CA LEU A 743 34.21 26.27 68.97
C LEU A 743 35.25 27.09 68.23
N VAL A 744 35.64 28.22 68.78
CA VAL A 744 36.66 29.13 68.28
C VAL A 744 37.80 29.28 69.26
N PHE A 745 39.04 29.04 68.77
CA PHE A 745 40.25 29.18 69.56
C PHE A 745 41.14 30.20 68.91
N GLN A 746 42.01 30.86 69.78
CA GLN A 746 43.09 31.70 69.29
C GLN A 746 44.39 30.97 69.32
N ASN A 747 45.20 31.08 68.27
CA ASN A 747 46.58 30.62 68.27
C ASN A 747 47.50 31.67 67.68
N PRO A 748 48.16 32.47 68.55
CA PRO A 748 49.06 33.54 68.08
C PRO A 748 50.29 33.05 67.33
N ASN A 749 50.64 31.80 67.56
CA ASN A 749 51.81 31.17 66.86
C ASN A 749 51.51 30.75 65.45
N ASP A 750 50.25 30.69 65.11
CA ASP A 750 49.84 30.42 63.73
C ASP A 750 49.81 31.73 62.93
N ALA A 751 50.54 31.78 61.84
CA ALA A 751 50.61 32.96 60.99
C ALA A 751 49.36 33.16 60.18
N ALA A 752 48.55 32.12 59.98
CA ALA A 752 47.32 32.14 59.16
C ALA A 752 46.23 33.06 59.70
N GLY A 753 45.20 33.33 58.98
CA GLY A 753 43.99 34.00 59.34
C GLY A 753 43.00 33.06 60.06
N LEU A 754 41.98 32.62 59.33
CA LEU A 754 41.02 31.63 59.78
C LEU A 754 41.48 30.24 59.32
N GLY A 755 41.52 29.27 60.23
CA GLY A 755 41.85 27.87 59.91
C GLY A 755 40.88 26.91 60.56
N PHE A 756 40.85 25.66 60.06
CA PHE A 756 40.12 24.55 60.65
C PHE A 756 40.98 23.84 61.72
N LEU A 757 40.41 23.59 62.90
CA LEU A 757 40.94 22.64 63.80
C LEU A 757 40.23 21.30 63.67
N HIS A 758 40.94 20.36 63.05
CA HIS A 758 40.42 19.01 62.76
C HIS A 758 40.49 18.14 64.04
N ALA A 759 39.57 18.33 64.96
CA ALA A 759 39.41 17.56 66.16
C ALA A 759 38.13 16.75 66.22
N HIS A 760 37.95 15.85 67.21
CA HIS A 760 36.71 15.12 67.44
C HIS A 760 35.48 16.04 67.48
N THR A 761 35.70 17.27 68.03
CA THR A 761 34.77 18.37 67.85
C THR A 761 35.46 19.37 66.90
N PRO A 762 35.07 19.42 65.63
CA PRO A 762 35.63 20.34 64.65
C PRO A 762 35.52 21.80 65.19
N ALA A 763 36.57 22.58 65.10
CA ALA A 763 36.59 23.92 65.58
C ALA A 763 37.28 24.87 64.59
N ILE A 764 37.21 26.18 64.89
CA ILE A 764 37.91 27.22 64.13
C ILE A 764 39.10 27.68 64.96
N VAL A 765 40.25 27.91 64.29
CA VAL A 765 41.42 28.55 64.88
C VAL A 765 41.62 29.92 64.22
N LEU A 766 41.73 30.94 65.04
CA LEU A 766 42.12 32.28 64.68
C LEU A 766 43.61 32.44 64.85
N GLY A 767 44.39 32.52 63.80
CA GLY A 767 45.80 32.82 63.80
C GLY A 767 46.05 34.31 63.82
N ARG A 768 47.36 34.70 63.81
CA ARG A 768 47.78 36.09 63.96
C ARG A 768 47.15 37.01 62.88
N ALA A 769 47.15 36.61 61.62
CA ALA A 769 46.62 37.44 60.55
C ALA A 769 45.11 37.75 60.66
N ALA A 770 44.35 36.97 61.43
CA ALA A 770 42.93 37.21 61.67
C ALA A 770 42.69 38.50 62.54
N PHE A 771 43.70 38.94 63.26
CA PHE A 771 43.61 40.12 64.13
C PHE A 771 44.27 41.36 63.51
N GLU A 772 44.76 41.26 62.30
CA GLU A 772 45.34 42.41 61.58
C GLU A 772 44.23 43.33 61.09
N ASN A 773 44.21 44.60 61.53
CA ASN A 773 43.16 45.56 61.14
C ASN A 773 43.25 46.07 59.63
N THR A 774 44.10 45.41 58.84
CA THR A 774 44.31 45.78 57.48
C THR A 774 43.34 45.02 56.51
N VAL A 775 42.62 43.99 57.00
CA VAL A 775 41.71 43.19 56.17
C VAL A 775 40.34 43.87 56.09
N PRO A 776 39.82 44.14 54.91
CA PRO A 776 38.46 44.68 54.75
C PRO A 776 37.38 43.79 55.39
N THR A 777 36.38 44.38 56.02
CA THR A 777 35.28 43.64 56.69
C THR A 777 34.58 42.71 55.72
N GLN A 778 34.40 43.09 54.46
CA GLN A 778 33.81 42.25 53.40
C GLN A 778 34.69 41.00 53.10
N ALA A 779 36.03 41.16 53.08
CA ALA A 779 36.96 40.03 52.87
C ALA A 779 36.89 39.07 54.06
N MET A 780 36.79 39.57 55.31
CA MET A 780 36.58 38.78 56.53
C MET A 780 35.22 38.05 56.44
N ALA A 781 34.14 38.73 56.01
CA ALA A 781 32.82 38.16 55.88
C ALA A 781 32.80 37.02 54.82
N PHE A 782 33.52 37.20 53.70
CA PHE A 782 33.67 36.14 52.69
C PHE A 782 34.34 34.90 53.27
N VAL A 783 35.48 35.08 53.93
CA VAL A 783 36.26 33.98 54.54
C VAL A 783 35.46 33.32 55.68
N ALA A 784 34.79 34.08 56.53
CA ALA A 784 33.93 33.57 57.63
C ALA A 784 32.75 32.72 57.04
N GLY A 785 32.03 33.28 56.07
CA GLY A 785 30.93 32.60 55.45
C GLY A 785 31.35 31.29 54.77
N ARG A 786 32.49 31.37 54.05
CA ARG A 786 33.04 30.18 53.38
C ARG A 786 33.45 29.09 54.41
N HIS A 787 34.16 29.45 55.49
CA HIS A 787 34.56 28.50 56.51
C HIS A 787 33.36 27.88 57.23
N LEU A 788 32.41 28.70 57.66
CA LEU A 788 31.22 28.20 58.33
C LEU A 788 30.38 27.26 57.53
N THR A 789 30.31 27.44 56.21
CA THR A 789 29.57 26.55 55.31
C THR A 789 30.03 25.10 55.41
N TYR A 790 31.32 24.85 55.61
CA TYR A 790 31.83 23.48 55.75
C TYR A 790 31.34 22.77 57.02
N PHE A 791 30.86 23.49 58.03
CA PHE A 791 30.28 22.89 59.25
C PHE A 791 28.85 22.36 58.99
N ARG A 792 28.28 22.57 57.80
CA ARG A 792 27.05 21.89 57.45
C ARG A 792 27.25 20.36 57.46
N PRO A 793 26.22 19.61 57.86
CA PRO A 793 26.27 18.15 57.86
C PRO A 793 26.67 17.58 56.49
N GLY A 794 27.70 16.77 56.44
CA GLY A 794 28.20 16.13 55.24
C GLY A 794 29.26 16.93 54.47
N TYR A 795 29.44 18.23 54.74
CA TYR A 795 30.40 19.05 54.01
C TYR A 795 31.81 18.97 54.60
N TYR A 796 31.94 18.82 55.90
CA TYR A 796 33.23 18.81 56.61
C TYR A 796 34.13 17.63 56.19
N VAL A 797 33.55 16.53 55.72
CA VAL A 797 34.31 15.34 55.26
C VAL A 797 35.29 15.66 54.13
N ARG A 798 35.04 16.73 53.38
CA ARG A 798 35.92 17.21 52.32
C ARG A 798 37.34 17.59 52.88
N HIS A 799 37.41 18.12 54.10
CA HIS A 799 38.67 18.48 54.72
C HIS A 799 39.36 17.29 55.41
N LEU A 800 38.60 16.35 55.95
CA LEU A 800 39.12 15.16 56.64
C LEU A 800 39.62 14.08 55.70
N VAL A 801 39.02 14.02 54.44
CA VAL A 801 39.37 13.03 53.46
C VAL A 801 39.65 13.78 52.12
N PRO A 802 40.87 14.34 52.00
CA PRO A 802 41.16 15.25 50.87
C PRO A 802 41.32 14.57 49.52
N THR A 803 41.36 13.23 49.50
CA THR A 803 41.51 12.47 48.21
C THR A 803 40.19 11.87 47.73
N GLY A 804 39.95 11.93 46.44
CA GLY A 804 38.75 11.33 45.85
C GLY A 804 38.68 9.81 46.01
N THR A 805 39.84 9.13 46.07
CA THR A 805 39.95 7.70 46.39
C THR A 805 39.54 7.41 47.82
N GLY A 806 39.97 8.24 48.78
CA GLY A 806 39.55 8.12 50.17
C GLY A 806 38.04 8.30 50.35
N LEU A 807 37.46 9.33 49.73
CA LEU A 807 36.01 9.53 49.75
C LEU A 807 35.26 8.36 49.12
N LYS A 808 35.76 7.79 48.01
CA LYS A 808 35.20 6.57 47.41
C LYS A 808 35.26 5.40 48.39
N ALA A 809 36.36 5.25 49.15
CA ALA A 809 36.48 4.16 50.11
C ALA A 809 35.43 4.25 51.20
N TRP A 810 35.20 5.44 51.79
CA TRP A 810 34.15 5.66 52.78
C TRP A 810 32.75 5.46 52.23
N LEU A 811 32.48 5.93 51.00
CA LEU A 811 31.20 5.71 50.34
C LEU A 811 30.97 4.22 50.07
N PHE A 812 31.95 3.51 49.53
CA PHE A 812 31.84 2.07 49.29
C PHE A 812 31.70 1.27 50.60
N ALA A 813 32.36 1.71 51.70
CA ALA A 813 32.12 1.13 53.00
C ALA A 813 30.66 1.30 53.44
N ALA A 814 30.10 2.51 53.32
CA ALA A 814 28.69 2.77 53.59
C ALA A 814 27.74 1.91 52.71
N ILE A 815 28.03 1.76 51.44
CA ILE A 815 27.26 0.89 50.53
C ILE A 815 27.39 -0.57 50.97
N LYS A 816 28.61 -1.08 51.29
CA LYS A 816 28.84 -2.46 51.73
C LYS A 816 28.20 -2.79 53.04
N MET A 817 28.08 -1.84 53.98
CA MET A 817 27.31 -2.03 55.20
C MET A 817 25.84 -2.39 54.94
N SER A 818 25.28 -1.91 53.84
CA SER A 818 23.91 -2.15 53.42
C SER A 818 23.77 -3.26 52.37
N VAL A 819 24.75 -3.38 51.46
CA VAL A 819 24.81 -4.36 50.35
C VAL A 819 26.17 -5.10 50.44
N PRO A 820 26.29 -6.17 51.21
CA PRO A 820 27.57 -6.85 51.46
C PRO A 820 28.32 -7.34 50.21
N GLN A 821 27.59 -7.67 49.16
CA GLN A 821 28.13 -8.18 47.89
C GLN A 821 28.50 -7.06 46.88
N PHE A 822 28.41 -5.78 47.30
CA PHE A 822 28.77 -4.68 46.43
C PHE A 822 30.21 -4.80 45.92
N PRO A 823 30.50 -4.75 44.63
CA PRO A 823 31.84 -4.91 44.08
C PRO A 823 32.71 -3.71 44.41
N VAL A 824 33.89 -3.97 44.95
CA VAL A 824 34.90 -2.95 45.27
C VAL A 824 36.15 -3.22 44.46
N PRO A 825 36.69 -2.20 43.75
CA PRO A 825 37.97 -2.32 43.06
C PRO A 825 39.09 -2.82 44.00
N GLY A 826 39.98 -3.72 43.47
CA GLY A 826 41.03 -4.32 44.29
C GLY A 826 41.91 -3.33 45.04
N GLU A 827 42.24 -2.21 44.40
CA GLU A 827 43.02 -1.11 44.94
C GLU A 827 42.39 -0.41 46.18
N LEU A 828 41.06 -0.47 46.30
CA LEU A 828 40.32 0.17 47.37
C LEU A 828 39.95 -0.79 48.52
N GLN A 829 40.09 -2.10 48.31
CA GLN A 829 39.62 -3.11 49.29
C GLN A 829 40.17 -2.88 50.69
N GLY A 830 41.45 -2.55 50.83
CA GLY A 830 42.05 -2.29 52.12
C GLY A 830 41.45 -1.07 52.84
N GLN A 831 41.29 0.03 52.11
CA GLN A 831 40.71 1.27 52.63
C GLN A 831 39.24 1.10 52.97
N VAL A 832 38.50 0.38 52.15
CA VAL A 832 37.08 0.08 52.41
C VAL A 832 36.92 -0.81 53.65
N ALA A 833 37.78 -1.82 53.82
CA ALA A 833 37.77 -2.68 55.00
C ALA A 833 38.08 -1.90 56.28
N GLU A 834 38.99 -0.95 56.23
CA GLU A 834 39.32 -0.05 57.35
C GLU A 834 38.14 0.86 57.71
N ALA A 835 37.53 1.50 56.67
CA ALA A 835 36.38 2.36 56.87
C ALA A 835 35.19 1.57 57.44
N MET A 836 34.94 0.36 56.93
CA MET A 836 33.88 -0.53 57.46
C MET A 836 34.13 -0.87 58.93
N ARG A 837 35.35 -1.20 59.35
CA ARG A 837 35.67 -1.45 60.78
C ARG A 837 35.33 -0.23 61.63
N SER A 838 35.70 0.95 61.20
CA SER A 838 35.40 2.20 61.91
C SER A 838 33.88 2.44 62.01
N MET A 839 33.08 2.03 61.02
CA MET A 839 31.62 2.21 60.97
C MET A 839 30.85 1.16 61.77
N GLN A 840 31.42 -0.03 62.02
CA GLN A 840 30.69 -1.16 62.65
C GLN A 840 30.13 -0.83 64.04
N ALA A 841 30.82 -0.02 64.81
CA ALA A 841 30.36 0.37 66.13
C ALA A 841 29.16 1.32 66.09
N ASP A 842 29.10 2.21 65.14
CA ASP A 842 28.12 3.30 65.04
C ASP A 842 26.84 2.92 64.33
N PHE A 843 26.98 1.99 63.36
CA PHE A 843 25.87 1.66 62.48
C PHE A 843 25.24 0.30 62.84
N GLN A 844 24.50 0.31 63.98
CA GLN A 844 23.70 -0.82 64.42
C GLN A 844 22.23 -0.42 64.53
N GLY A 845 21.31 -1.39 64.46
CA GLY A 845 19.88 -1.14 64.61
C GLY A 845 19.35 -0.08 63.67
N MET A 846 18.64 0.87 64.16
CA MET A 846 17.97 1.95 63.40
C MET A 846 18.95 2.76 62.53
N GLN A 847 20.20 3.00 62.98
CA GLN A 847 21.17 3.76 62.20
C GLN A 847 21.60 3.00 60.94
N LYS A 848 21.71 1.69 61.02
CA LYS A 848 22.00 0.83 59.88
C LYS A 848 20.84 0.84 58.89
N GLU A 849 19.58 0.79 59.39
CA GLU A 849 18.39 0.85 58.52
C GLU A 849 18.26 2.18 57.79
N LYS A 850 18.52 3.31 58.49
CA LYS A 850 18.53 4.64 57.87
C LYS A 850 19.59 4.75 56.78
N LEU A 851 20.80 4.25 57.02
CA LEU A 851 21.88 4.22 56.04
C LEU A 851 21.50 3.35 54.85
N ALA A 852 20.95 2.14 55.13
CA ALA A 852 20.48 1.24 54.05
C ALA A 852 19.42 1.87 53.18
N SER A 853 18.47 2.62 53.72
CA SER A 853 17.44 3.36 52.97
C SER A 853 18.06 4.41 52.05
N LEU A 854 19.03 5.19 52.52
CA LEU A 854 19.71 6.21 51.70
C LEU A 854 20.55 5.58 50.62
N VAL A 855 21.30 4.52 50.94
CA VAL A 855 22.10 3.76 49.97
C VAL A 855 21.22 3.13 48.88
N SER A 856 20.07 2.55 49.28
CA SER A 856 19.11 1.99 48.29
C SER A 856 18.63 3.05 47.32
N LYS A 857 18.25 4.23 47.79
CA LYS A 857 17.84 5.37 46.95
C LYS A 857 18.97 5.81 46.00
N LEU A 858 20.20 5.87 46.51
CA LEU A 858 21.36 6.24 45.70
C LEU A 858 21.60 5.23 44.55
N LEU A 859 21.52 3.94 44.87
CA LEU A 859 21.69 2.88 43.87
C LEU A 859 20.54 2.83 42.85
N GLN A 860 19.32 3.10 43.26
CA GLN A 860 18.14 3.19 42.38
C GLN A 860 18.20 4.39 41.42
N ALA A 861 18.79 5.49 41.86
CA ALA A 861 18.96 6.68 41.04
C ALA A 861 19.86 6.44 39.80
N GLY A 862 20.68 5.38 39.79
CA GLY A 862 21.38 4.84 38.61
C GLY A 862 22.40 5.75 37.93
N GLY A 863 22.73 6.89 38.50
CA GLY A 863 23.66 7.86 37.94
C GLY A 863 25.14 7.52 38.21
N ALA A 864 26.01 7.95 37.29
CA ALA A 864 27.44 7.90 37.58
C ALA A 864 27.80 8.86 38.74
N LEU A 865 28.26 8.29 39.84
CA LEU A 865 28.66 9.06 41.02
C LEU A 865 30.02 9.74 40.79
N ASP A 866 30.00 11.05 40.60
CA ASP A 866 31.22 11.86 40.48
C ASP A 866 31.50 12.61 41.78
N LEU A 867 32.27 11.94 42.64
CA LEU A 867 32.67 12.55 43.93
C LEU A 867 33.57 13.76 43.73
N LYS A 868 34.32 13.86 42.67
CA LYS A 868 35.15 15.04 42.37
C LYS A 868 34.25 16.24 42.06
N LYS A 869 33.22 16.03 41.27
CA LYS A 869 32.21 17.05 40.97
C LYS A 869 31.42 17.47 42.19
N TRP A 870 31.06 16.53 43.06
CA TRP A 870 30.39 16.80 44.33
C TRP A 870 31.25 17.64 45.27
N VAL A 871 32.55 17.33 45.45
CA VAL A 871 33.50 18.11 46.29
C VAL A 871 33.66 19.53 45.72
N ALA A 872 33.81 19.68 44.42
CA ALA A 872 33.87 20.98 43.76
C ALA A 872 32.61 21.82 44.03
N ALA A 873 31.42 21.18 43.93
CA ALA A 873 30.15 21.81 44.22
C ALA A 873 30.00 22.29 45.67
N ILE A 874 30.57 21.56 46.64
CA ILE A 874 30.67 22.01 48.04
C ILE A 874 31.52 23.26 48.15
N ASP A 875 32.69 23.30 47.49
CA ASP A 875 33.57 24.47 47.46
C ASP A 875 32.87 25.68 46.79
N PHE A 876 32.14 25.48 45.67
CA PHE A 876 31.32 26.53 45.07
C PHE A 876 30.21 27.03 45.99
N THR A 877 29.55 26.13 46.72
CA THR A 877 28.53 26.50 47.69
C THR A 877 29.11 27.35 48.82
N ALA A 878 30.30 26.99 49.29
CA ALA A 878 31.01 27.75 50.33
C ALA A 878 31.40 29.14 49.80
N ASP A 879 31.85 29.24 48.54
CA ASP A 879 32.15 30.54 47.92
C ASP A 879 30.91 31.41 47.75
N ARG A 880 29.76 30.83 47.36
CA ARG A 880 28.46 31.53 47.28
C ARG A 880 28.02 32.08 48.66
N ALA A 881 28.16 31.29 49.70
CA ALA A 881 27.85 31.72 51.06
C ALA A 881 28.78 32.86 51.52
N GLY A 882 30.08 32.74 51.21
CA GLY A 882 31.05 33.82 51.45
C GLY A 882 30.70 35.10 50.72
N PHE A 883 30.38 35.00 49.42
CA PHE A 883 29.97 36.14 48.61
C PHE A 883 28.67 36.78 49.09
N LEU A 884 27.69 35.98 49.48
CA LEU A 884 26.42 36.49 49.98
C LEU A 884 26.62 37.36 51.22
N LEU A 885 27.57 37.00 52.08
CA LEU A 885 27.92 37.74 53.30
C LEU A 885 28.86 38.92 53.02
N ALA A 886 29.78 38.77 52.10
CA ALA A 886 30.67 39.84 51.69
C ALA A 886 29.98 40.97 50.96
N TYR A 887 28.92 40.63 50.23
CA TYR A 887 28.12 41.57 49.42
C TYR A 887 28.90 42.33 48.34
N ASP A 888 30.15 41.95 48.12
CA ASP A 888 31.03 42.58 47.11
C ASP A 888 31.75 41.53 46.26
N LEU A 889 31.44 41.50 44.94
CA LEU A 889 32.00 40.53 44.03
C LEU A 889 33.50 40.80 43.76
N GLY A 890 33.91 42.05 43.72
CA GLY A 890 35.32 42.47 43.52
C GLY A 890 36.19 41.93 44.67
N ILE A 891 35.85 42.26 45.90
CA ILE A 891 36.56 41.75 47.08
C ILE A 891 36.51 40.21 47.14
N SER A 892 35.38 39.61 46.86
CA SER A 892 35.24 38.15 46.86
C SER A 892 36.19 37.50 45.83
N THR A 893 36.33 38.04 44.66
CA THR A 893 37.23 37.48 43.61
C THR A 893 38.71 37.72 43.98
N GLU A 894 39.06 38.82 44.64
CA GLU A 894 40.41 39.06 45.19
C GLU A 894 40.78 38.03 46.27
N VAL A 895 39.88 37.78 47.20
CA VAL A 895 40.08 36.74 48.24
C VAL A 895 40.25 35.37 47.64
N MET A 896 39.45 35.01 46.64
CA MET A 896 39.56 33.75 45.88
C MET A 896 40.94 33.57 45.27
N ARG A 897 41.49 34.61 44.66
CA ARG A 897 42.86 34.59 44.09
C ARG A 897 43.93 34.42 45.18
N ALA A 898 43.76 35.13 46.28
CA ALA A 898 44.68 35.05 47.38
C ALA A 898 44.67 33.71 48.14
N THR A 899 43.56 32.94 48.04
CA THR A 899 43.33 31.66 48.74
C THR A 899 43.21 30.48 47.77
N GLU A 900 43.87 30.51 46.63
CA GLU A 900 43.77 29.45 45.60
C GLU A 900 44.17 28.06 46.15
N ASP A 901 45.24 27.99 46.91
CA ASP A 901 45.78 26.73 47.50
C ASP A 901 44.83 26.07 48.49
N ALA A 902 43.86 26.78 49.01
CA ALA A 902 42.90 26.29 50.02
C ALA A 902 41.66 25.62 49.43
N ALA A 903 41.56 25.53 48.13
CA ALA A 903 40.41 25.01 47.44
C ALA A 903 40.73 23.77 46.55
N SER A 904 39.74 22.92 46.30
CA SER A 904 39.88 21.78 45.37
C SER A 904 39.76 22.21 43.90
N VAL A 905 39.33 23.44 43.66
CA VAL A 905 39.04 23.99 42.33
C VAL A 905 39.90 25.24 42.15
N ALA A 906 40.44 25.40 40.92
CA ALA A 906 41.27 26.57 40.57
C ALA A 906 40.50 27.89 40.73
N ALA A 907 41.19 28.96 41.16
CA ALA A 907 40.56 30.27 41.35
C ALA A 907 39.79 30.77 40.15
N LYS A 908 40.28 30.50 38.94
CA LYS A 908 39.60 30.88 37.69
C LYS A 908 38.20 30.26 37.58
N GLU A 909 38.04 28.99 37.85
CA GLU A 909 36.72 28.31 37.81
C GLU A 909 35.81 28.77 38.95
N ARG A 910 36.35 29.03 40.12
CA ARG A 910 35.62 29.60 41.26
C ARG A 910 35.09 31.00 40.95
N MET A 911 35.93 31.86 40.35
CA MET A 911 35.53 33.20 39.91
C MET A 911 34.45 33.16 38.84
N LYS A 912 34.58 32.27 37.87
CA LYS A 912 33.56 32.04 36.82
C LYS A 912 32.22 31.71 37.44
N GLU A 913 32.23 30.76 38.39
CA GLU A 913 31.00 30.29 39.06
C GLU A 913 30.34 31.41 39.88
N ILE A 914 31.15 32.18 40.61
CA ILE A 914 30.59 33.25 41.44
C ILE A 914 30.04 34.42 40.64
N VAL A 915 30.66 34.73 39.51
CA VAL A 915 30.14 35.74 38.55
C VAL A 915 28.78 35.27 38.00
N LEU A 916 28.63 33.99 37.62
CA LEU A 916 27.34 33.45 37.18
C LEU A 916 26.29 33.48 38.28
N PHE A 917 26.70 33.13 39.51
CA PHE A 917 25.80 33.17 40.66
C PHE A 917 25.37 34.61 40.98
N SER A 918 26.24 35.58 40.85
CA SER A 918 25.97 37.00 41.16
C SER A 918 24.86 37.62 40.32
N VAL A 919 24.56 37.00 39.19
CA VAL A 919 23.51 37.45 38.22
C VAL A 919 22.39 36.43 38.09
N SER A 920 22.21 35.56 39.10
CA SER A 920 21.16 34.53 39.09
C SER A 920 19.94 34.96 39.92
N GLU A 921 18.74 34.41 39.61
CA GLU A 921 17.50 34.64 40.35
C GLU A 921 17.64 34.17 41.80
N GLU A 922 18.36 33.06 42.01
CA GLU A 922 18.63 32.52 43.33
C GLU A 922 19.38 33.57 44.22
N TYR A 923 20.36 34.26 43.65
CA TYR A 923 21.08 35.31 44.34
C TYR A 923 20.20 36.53 44.59
N PHE A 924 19.39 36.96 43.59
CA PHE A 924 18.48 38.08 43.76
C PHE A 924 17.44 37.81 44.86
N ALA A 925 16.88 36.63 44.89
CA ALA A 925 15.91 36.21 45.91
C ALA A 925 16.55 36.18 47.34
N LEU A 926 17.79 35.67 47.45
CA LEU A 926 18.53 35.66 48.73
C LEU A 926 18.85 37.07 49.21
N ARG A 927 19.22 37.98 48.33
CA ARG A 927 19.45 39.40 48.64
C ARG A 927 18.17 40.07 49.14
N GLU A 928 17.05 39.84 48.50
CA GLU A 928 15.75 40.36 48.92
C GLU A 928 15.33 39.84 50.29
N LYS A 929 15.46 38.51 50.50
CA LYS A 929 15.17 37.88 51.79
C LYS A 929 16.03 38.42 52.94
N LEU A 930 17.31 38.63 52.67
CA LEU A 930 18.23 39.16 53.69
C LEU A 930 18.07 40.68 53.92
N GLY A 931 17.26 41.35 53.12
CA GLY A 931 17.07 42.80 53.21
C GLY A 931 18.29 43.61 52.76
N ILE A 932 19.14 43.01 51.90
CA ILE A 932 20.36 43.65 51.44
C ILE A 932 20.24 44.16 49.98
N ARG A 933 19.04 44.17 49.45
CA ARG A 933 18.78 44.73 48.09
C ARG A 933 18.94 46.25 48.12
N ILE A 934 19.30 46.81 46.97
CA ILE A 934 19.24 48.26 46.81
C ILE A 934 17.84 48.69 46.45
N ASP A 935 17.35 49.74 47.08
CA ASP A 935 16.12 50.38 46.67
C ASP A 935 16.40 51.35 45.53
N SER A 936 15.43 51.51 44.63
CA SER A 936 15.53 52.27 43.40
C SER A 936 15.93 53.76 43.63
#